data_e46b241fa052b99b380c3a0a0b18a02d
#
_entry.id   e46b241fa052b99b380c3a0a0b18a02d
#
_cell.length_a   1.000
_cell.length_b   1.000
_cell.length_c   1.000
_cell.angle_alpha   90.00
_cell.angle_beta   90.00
_cell.angle_gamma   90.00
#
_symmetry.space_group_name_H-M   'P 1'
#
loop_
_entity.id
_entity.type
_entity.pdbx_description
1 polymer ?
#
loop_
_entity_poly.entity_id
_entity_poly.type
_entity_poly.pdbx_seq_one_letter_code
_entity_poly.pdbx_strand_id
1 'polypeptide(L)'
;MPLKVYLADLRYDYSGVLANDCMPLGVAYMKAVLDREDKGRQIRSRLFVYPARLAAALRDDPPDVLMVSNYVWNEALSYHFCKIAKSLHPGILTVMGGPNISLEPDRQVAYLNAHPSLDVYCLGEGDFRGHEIVQLFLDSGLSIKSLGAKGIPSAVYRNPESQTIIDLTHPRHMDVDEIPSPWLTGIQDEFFDGKLAPMIETNRGCPFTCTFCVQGTNFYTKVHNFSVDRIKEEIHYITRRIKQTSPKMGTLRIADSNYGMFERDVEISGYIGQMQRDYAWPTFIDATTGKNRPDRIIKSVEAVSGALVLYQAVQSLDEDVLRKVKRQTIKLEAYKALEVHMRGRGLRSNSDLILGLPGESLTSHLRGLHTLLDSNINQMHNFQAMMLKGAEMETIEARKTFRFDTRYRVLPKNFGLYDGQKVFDIEEIIVATDTLPFEDYIAARKWHLVSSVFWNDGWFEPVVRFSRAHGVKNSEWWSCMLPALENDGDAVRGFLDNFVAETKGELFRTPQDCIDYYSQADNFQKLENGEIGDNLMYRYRAIASFYLWDEICQAAMSATRRLLVDRGVRNVILDFEQFWGDFTTYIRLLHASGRDRKAILAPRSAPLLYDFSAWLDQSQIADPGPYRLPEPRVFDFSLTREGQEELDRALQVWTTHIKGLSKMVTRIKVDSQVRQCKPREQQRGRHSVAGAGMM
;
A
#
# COMPACT_ATOMS: atom_id res chain seq x y z
N MET A 1 27.15 25.37 -26.04
CA MET A 1 25.88 25.38 -25.26
C MET A 1 26.07 24.42 -24.07
N PRO A 2 25.44 24.62 -22.93
CA PRO A 2 25.51 23.69 -21.81
C PRO A 2 24.90 22.35 -22.21
N LEU A 3 25.47 21.26 -21.70
CA LEU A 3 24.96 19.91 -21.87
C LEU A 3 23.59 19.79 -21.18
N LYS A 4 22.58 19.31 -21.87
CA LYS A 4 21.24 19.12 -21.32
C LYS A 4 21.10 17.71 -20.73
N VAL A 5 20.73 17.63 -19.45
CA VAL A 5 20.52 16.38 -18.73
C VAL A 5 19.09 16.33 -18.20
N TYR A 6 18.31 15.35 -18.65
CA TYR A 6 16.98 15.10 -18.13
C TYR A 6 17.02 13.92 -17.18
N LEU A 7 16.47 14.11 -15.97
CA LEU A 7 16.33 13.09 -14.96
C LEU A 7 14.84 12.82 -14.75
N ALA A 8 14.44 11.56 -14.86
CA ALA A 8 13.03 11.21 -14.79
C ALA A 8 12.76 10.04 -13.83
N ASP A 9 11.77 10.23 -12.97
CA ASP A 9 11.17 9.19 -12.14
C ASP A 9 9.67 9.16 -12.44
N LEU A 10 9.32 8.46 -13.54
CA LEU A 10 8.01 8.55 -14.17
C LEU A 10 6.93 7.83 -13.38
N ARG A 11 5.73 8.41 -13.37
CA ARG A 11 4.53 7.85 -12.78
C ARG A 11 3.48 7.61 -13.85
N TYR A 12 2.84 6.45 -13.83
CA TYR A 12 1.65 6.22 -14.63
C TYR A 12 0.53 7.16 -14.17
N ASP A 13 -0.13 7.76 -15.14
CA ASP A 13 -1.35 8.55 -14.91
C ASP A 13 -2.55 7.72 -15.35
N TYR A 14 -3.30 7.24 -14.38
CA TYR A 14 -4.48 6.43 -14.59
C TYR A 14 -5.74 7.29 -14.41
N SER A 15 -6.25 7.84 -15.51
CA SER A 15 -7.45 8.71 -15.49
C SER A 15 -7.33 9.87 -14.49
N GLY A 16 -6.20 10.58 -14.49
CA GLY A 16 -5.94 11.71 -13.60
C GLY A 16 -5.51 11.33 -12.17
N VAL A 17 -5.32 10.04 -11.91
CA VAL A 17 -4.78 9.54 -10.62
C VAL A 17 -3.45 8.88 -10.87
N LEU A 18 -2.42 9.37 -10.22
CA LEU A 18 -1.09 8.79 -10.31
C LEU A 18 -1.07 7.40 -9.64
N ALA A 19 -0.41 6.43 -10.27
CA ALA A 19 -0.21 5.11 -9.70
C ALA A 19 0.61 5.16 -8.41
N ASN A 20 1.59 6.08 -8.39
CA ASN A 20 2.39 6.43 -7.21
C ASN A 20 2.41 7.95 -7.07
N ASP A 21 2.05 8.46 -5.90
CA ASP A 21 1.92 9.89 -5.59
C ASP A 21 3.11 10.45 -4.78
N CYS A 22 4.27 9.77 -4.77
CA CYS A 22 5.48 10.30 -4.11
C CYS A 22 6.22 11.32 -4.99
N MET A 23 6.73 12.38 -4.38
CA MET A 23 7.71 13.25 -5.04
C MET A 23 9.00 12.49 -5.38
N PRO A 24 9.72 12.87 -6.47
CA PRO A 24 10.84 12.10 -7.03
C PRO A 24 12.13 12.32 -6.22
N LEU A 25 12.32 11.61 -5.10
CA LEU A 25 13.45 11.87 -4.21
C LEU A 25 14.79 11.40 -4.78
N GLY A 26 14.88 10.17 -5.30
CA GLY A 26 16.17 9.61 -5.78
C GLY A 26 16.80 10.41 -6.92
N VAL A 27 16.04 10.70 -7.98
CA VAL A 27 16.54 11.53 -9.10
C VAL A 27 16.75 12.99 -8.71
N ALA A 28 16.07 13.48 -7.66
CA ALA A 28 16.27 14.82 -7.13
C ALA A 28 17.62 14.93 -6.38
N TYR A 29 18.04 13.91 -5.66
CA TYR A 29 19.40 13.84 -5.10
C TYR A 29 20.46 13.87 -6.22
N MET A 30 20.26 13.07 -7.27
CA MET A 30 21.16 13.09 -8.44
C MET A 30 21.27 14.49 -9.05
N LYS A 31 20.13 15.18 -9.25
CA LYS A 31 20.12 16.56 -9.73
C LYS A 31 20.85 17.50 -8.78
N ALA A 32 20.64 17.36 -7.47
CA ALA A 32 21.30 18.21 -6.47
C ALA A 32 22.84 18.06 -6.51
N VAL A 33 23.34 16.83 -6.70
CA VAL A 33 24.77 16.58 -6.92
C VAL A 33 25.25 17.16 -8.24
N LEU A 34 24.53 16.93 -9.35
CA LEU A 34 24.86 17.50 -10.66
C LEU A 34 25.00 19.02 -10.59
N ASP A 35 24.01 19.70 -10.00
CA ASP A 35 23.99 21.17 -9.90
C ASP A 35 25.11 21.71 -9.00
N ARG A 36 25.48 21.00 -7.92
CA ARG A 36 26.60 21.38 -7.04
C ARG A 36 27.97 21.20 -7.70
N GLU A 37 28.18 20.07 -8.37
CA GLU A 37 29.48 19.71 -8.96
C GLU A 37 29.73 20.46 -10.26
N ASP A 38 28.71 20.97 -10.95
CA ASP A 38 28.86 21.75 -12.20
C ASP A 38 29.38 23.16 -11.97
N LYS A 39 30.61 23.26 -11.46
CA LYS A 39 31.30 24.54 -11.19
C LYS A 39 31.53 25.39 -12.44
N GLY A 40 31.58 24.74 -13.60
CA GLY A 40 31.76 25.40 -14.91
C GLY A 40 30.47 25.85 -15.58
N ARG A 41 29.31 25.59 -14.98
CA ARG A 41 27.97 25.81 -15.59
C ARG A 41 27.86 25.18 -16.99
N GLN A 42 28.42 24.00 -17.13
CA GLN A 42 28.42 23.23 -18.38
C GLN A 42 27.18 22.33 -18.52
N ILE A 43 26.39 22.17 -17.46
CA ILE A 43 25.23 21.28 -17.40
C ILE A 43 23.98 22.09 -17.13
N ARG A 44 22.91 21.76 -17.85
CA ARG A 44 21.54 22.23 -17.59
C ARG A 44 20.65 21.02 -17.31
N SER A 45 20.30 20.81 -16.05
CA SER A 45 19.52 19.65 -15.61
C SER A 45 18.05 19.99 -15.40
N ARG A 46 17.13 19.05 -15.73
CA ARG A 46 15.68 19.14 -15.48
C ARG A 46 15.14 17.83 -14.90
N LEU A 47 14.14 17.93 -13.99
CA LEU A 47 13.43 16.79 -13.43
C LEU A 47 12.09 16.54 -14.13
N PHE A 48 11.70 15.27 -14.23
CA PHE A 48 10.42 14.86 -14.79
C PHE A 48 9.77 13.76 -13.94
N VAL A 49 8.48 13.89 -13.67
CA VAL A 49 7.62 12.90 -13.04
C VAL A 49 6.48 12.51 -13.98
N TYR A 50 5.97 13.49 -14.72
CA TYR A 50 4.81 13.34 -15.59
C TYR A 50 5.24 12.94 -17.00
N PRO A 51 4.81 11.76 -17.50
CA PRO A 51 5.17 11.28 -18.85
C PRO A 51 4.88 12.30 -19.96
N ALA A 52 3.73 12.96 -19.90
CA ALA A 52 3.35 13.96 -20.91
C ALA A 52 4.33 15.15 -20.97
N ARG A 53 4.86 15.60 -19.81
CA ARG A 53 5.85 16.68 -19.76
C ARG A 53 7.19 16.25 -20.35
N LEU A 54 7.62 15.00 -20.07
CA LEU A 54 8.85 14.46 -20.66
C LEU A 54 8.69 14.27 -22.17
N ALA A 55 7.56 13.73 -22.62
CA ALA A 55 7.28 13.55 -24.05
C ALA A 55 7.35 14.87 -24.83
N ALA A 56 6.75 15.95 -24.29
CA ALA A 56 6.85 17.28 -24.88
C ALA A 56 8.30 17.78 -24.91
N ALA A 57 9.02 17.66 -23.79
CA ALA A 57 10.41 18.12 -23.70
C ALA A 57 11.35 17.37 -24.65
N LEU A 58 11.15 16.06 -24.85
CA LEU A 58 11.95 15.27 -25.80
C LEU A 58 11.75 15.72 -27.26
N ARG A 59 10.56 16.20 -27.62
CA ARG A 59 10.27 16.73 -28.97
C ARG A 59 10.75 18.16 -29.16
N ASP A 60 10.51 19.03 -28.15
CA ASP A 60 10.68 20.47 -28.32
C ASP A 60 12.09 20.97 -27.93
N ASP A 61 12.73 20.33 -26.98
CA ASP A 61 14.04 20.71 -26.41
C ASP A 61 14.83 19.45 -26.00
N PRO A 62 15.21 18.54 -26.92
CA PRO A 62 15.79 17.25 -26.58
C PRO A 62 17.08 17.39 -25.74
N PRO A 63 17.28 16.47 -24.78
CA PRO A 63 18.50 16.44 -23.97
C PRO A 63 19.64 15.74 -24.69
N ASP A 64 20.86 15.95 -24.20
CA ASP A 64 22.03 15.16 -24.58
C ASP A 64 22.10 13.84 -23.77
N VAL A 65 21.58 13.86 -22.55
CA VAL A 65 21.52 12.70 -21.64
C VAL A 65 20.12 12.58 -21.02
N LEU A 66 19.53 11.39 -21.13
CA LEU A 66 18.29 11.01 -20.43
C LEU A 66 18.59 9.95 -19.37
N MET A 67 18.40 10.29 -18.10
CA MET A 67 18.52 9.37 -16.97
C MET A 67 17.15 9.05 -16.41
N VAL A 68 16.81 7.76 -16.28
CA VAL A 68 15.50 7.31 -15.80
C VAL A 68 15.64 6.33 -14.66
N SER A 69 14.74 6.40 -13.67
CA SER A 69 14.66 5.44 -12.57
C SER A 69 14.15 4.09 -13.04
N ASN A 70 14.58 3.01 -12.37
CA ASN A 70 14.08 1.65 -12.59
C ASN A 70 13.63 1.01 -11.28
N TYR A 71 12.32 0.97 -11.11
CA TYR A 71 11.63 0.23 -10.07
C TYR A 71 10.64 -0.74 -10.71
N VAL A 72 10.17 -1.72 -9.96
CA VAL A 72 9.17 -2.69 -10.46
C VAL A 72 7.89 -2.03 -11.00
N TRP A 73 7.57 -0.82 -10.52
CA TRP A 73 6.37 -0.08 -10.91
C TRP A 73 6.55 0.91 -12.07
N ASN A 74 7.74 1.04 -12.66
CA ASN A 74 7.97 1.96 -13.78
C ASN A 74 9.05 1.50 -14.78
N GLU A 75 9.46 0.24 -14.73
CA GLU A 75 10.50 -0.33 -15.61
C GLU A 75 10.12 -0.18 -17.08
N ALA A 76 8.94 -0.67 -17.45
CA ALA A 76 8.46 -0.63 -18.83
C ALA A 76 8.21 0.81 -19.29
N LEU A 77 7.65 1.66 -18.42
CA LEU A 77 7.42 3.08 -18.72
C LEU A 77 8.74 3.81 -18.94
N SER A 78 9.71 3.65 -18.06
CA SER A 78 11.04 4.28 -18.16
C SER A 78 11.77 3.84 -19.43
N TYR A 79 11.76 2.55 -19.72
CA TYR A 79 12.36 2.06 -20.97
C TYR A 79 11.62 2.53 -22.22
N HIS A 80 10.29 2.66 -22.18
CA HIS A 80 9.53 3.23 -23.29
C HIS A 80 10.00 4.64 -23.64
N PHE A 81 10.29 5.47 -22.65
CA PHE A 81 10.85 6.81 -22.88
C PHE A 81 12.30 6.80 -23.39
N CYS A 82 13.10 5.80 -23.04
CA CYS A 82 14.40 5.57 -23.69
C CYS A 82 14.23 5.27 -25.20
N LYS A 83 13.23 4.45 -25.57
CA LYS A 83 12.89 4.17 -26.99
C LYS A 83 12.48 5.44 -27.73
N ILE A 84 11.60 6.25 -27.14
CA ILE A 84 11.18 7.55 -27.73
C ILE A 84 12.40 8.46 -27.93
N ALA A 85 13.23 8.62 -26.90
CA ALA A 85 14.42 9.45 -26.98
C ALA A 85 15.36 9.02 -28.12
N LYS A 86 15.66 7.72 -28.21
CA LYS A 86 16.51 7.16 -29.29
C LYS A 86 15.90 7.27 -30.67
N SER A 87 14.57 7.14 -30.80
CA SER A 87 13.89 7.28 -32.09
C SER A 87 13.92 8.72 -32.63
N LEU A 88 13.82 9.70 -31.72
CA LEU A 88 13.88 11.12 -32.08
C LEU A 88 15.34 11.58 -32.34
N HIS A 89 16.26 11.18 -31.46
CA HIS A 89 17.65 11.61 -31.46
C HIS A 89 18.57 10.43 -31.04
N PRO A 90 19.08 9.64 -31.99
CA PRO A 90 19.91 8.46 -31.70
C PRO A 90 21.18 8.75 -30.86
N GLY A 91 21.68 10.01 -30.92
CA GLY A 91 22.85 10.47 -30.15
C GLY A 91 22.60 10.72 -28.64
N ILE A 92 21.35 10.74 -28.20
CA ILE A 92 21.04 10.90 -26.77
C ILE A 92 21.62 9.71 -25.97
N LEU A 93 22.44 10.00 -24.96
CA LEU A 93 22.86 8.97 -23.99
C LEU A 93 21.69 8.59 -23.09
N THR A 94 21.28 7.33 -23.11
CA THR A 94 20.21 6.80 -22.24
C THR A 94 20.79 6.01 -21.09
N VAL A 95 20.47 6.42 -19.86
CA VAL A 95 20.93 5.81 -18.62
C VAL A 95 19.72 5.39 -17.78
N MET A 96 19.71 4.17 -17.33
CA MET A 96 18.72 3.68 -16.37
C MET A 96 19.43 3.29 -15.07
N GLY A 97 18.79 3.41 -13.93
CA GLY A 97 19.35 3.01 -12.63
C GLY A 97 18.27 2.81 -11.60
N GLY A 98 18.63 2.12 -10.54
CA GLY A 98 17.71 1.76 -9.46
C GLY A 98 17.82 0.28 -9.09
N PRO A 99 17.05 -0.16 -8.08
CA PRO A 99 17.25 -1.48 -7.49
C PRO A 99 16.66 -2.64 -8.32
N ASN A 100 15.92 -2.38 -9.39
CA ASN A 100 15.16 -3.39 -10.12
C ASN A 100 16.01 -4.06 -11.22
N ILE A 101 17.15 -4.64 -10.82
CA ILE A 101 18.03 -5.42 -11.70
C ILE A 101 18.54 -6.65 -10.93
N SER A 102 18.72 -7.77 -11.63
CA SER A 102 19.22 -9.01 -11.03
C SER A 102 20.59 -8.85 -10.36
N LEU A 103 20.84 -9.64 -9.32
CA LEU A 103 22.18 -9.75 -8.69
C LEU A 103 23.15 -10.57 -9.55
N GLU A 104 22.65 -11.36 -10.49
CA GLU A 104 23.45 -12.29 -11.29
C GLU A 104 24.01 -11.58 -12.55
N PRO A 105 25.35 -11.54 -12.73
CA PRO A 105 25.99 -10.85 -13.84
C PRO A 105 25.44 -11.23 -15.22
N ASP A 106 25.27 -12.51 -15.50
CA ASP A 106 24.76 -12.99 -16.78
C ASP A 106 23.35 -12.44 -17.08
N ARG A 107 22.52 -12.30 -16.05
CA ARG A 107 21.17 -11.73 -16.17
C ARG A 107 21.21 -10.22 -16.32
N GLN A 108 22.20 -9.53 -15.76
CA GLN A 108 22.43 -8.09 -16.00
C GLN A 108 22.83 -7.85 -17.45
N VAL A 109 23.72 -8.69 -17.99
CA VAL A 109 24.09 -8.66 -19.42
C VAL A 109 22.88 -8.92 -20.31
N ALA A 110 22.13 -9.97 -19.99
CA ALA A 110 20.90 -10.32 -20.74
C ALA A 110 19.87 -9.17 -20.69
N TYR A 111 19.74 -8.50 -19.53
CA TYR A 111 18.86 -7.34 -19.37
C TYR A 111 19.23 -6.21 -20.35
N LEU A 112 20.49 -5.78 -20.36
CA LEU A 112 20.91 -4.71 -21.24
C LEU A 112 20.77 -5.13 -22.73
N ASN A 113 21.06 -6.38 -23.07
CA ASN A 113 20.93 -6.90 -24.44
C ASN A 113 19.46 -6.92 -24.92
N ALA A 114 18.51 -7.21 -24.01
CA ALA A 114 17.08 -7.14 -24.29
C ALA A 114 16.54 -5.69 -24.43
N HIS A 115 17.35 -4.69 -24.03
CA HIS A 115 16.95 -3.28 -24.05
C HIS A 115 17.85 -2.44 -24.97
N PRO A 116 17.75 -2.58 -26.32
CA PRO A 116 18.69 -1.95 -27.28
C PRO A 116 18.69 -0.41 -27.25
N SER A 117 17.62 0.21 -26.75
CA SER A 117 17.54 1.68 -26.59
C SER A 117 18.11 2.18 -25.25
N LEU A 118 18.74 1.30 -24.47
CA LEU A 118 19.41 1.63 -23.23
C LEU A 118 20.92 1.46 -23.44
N ASP A 119 21.71 2.52 -23.18
CA ASP A 119 23.17 2.49 -23.35
C ASP A 119 23.88 2.03 -22.08
N VAL A 120 23.41 2.51 -20.91
CA VAL A 120 24.06 2.29 -19.61
C VAL A 120 23.03 1.96 -18.55
N TYR A 121 23.30 0.93 -17.74
CA TYR A 121 22.57 0.71 -16.50
C TYR A 121 23.51 1.00 -15.30
N CYS A 122 23.18 2.04 -14.52
CA CYS A 122 23.92 2.44 -13.33
C CYS A 122 23.59 1.49 -12.18
N LEU A 123 24.59 0.83 -11.59
CA LEU A 123 24.46 -0.09 -10.48
C LEU A 123 24.65 0.63 -9.11
N GLY A 124 23.89 0.23 -8.12
CA GLY A 124 23.95 0.79 -6.76
C GLY A 124 23.31 2.17 -6.63
N GLU A 125 23.91 3.04 -5.83
CA GLU A 125 23.40 4.40 -5.56
C GLU A 125 23.85 5.37 -6.65
N GLY A 126 22.86 6.09 -7.24
CA GLY A 126 23.07 6.93 -8.42
C GLY A 126 23.54 8.35 -8.13
N ASP A 127 23.53 8.81 -6.87
CA ASP A 127 23.68 10.23 -6.51
C ASP A 127 24.92 10.86 -7.16
N PHE A 128 26.11 10.33 -6.88
CA PHE A 128 27.38 10.78 -7.48
C PHE A 128 27.65 10.13 -8.83
N ARG A 129 27.18 8.88 -9.04
CA ARG A 129 27.40 8.15 -10.29
C ARG A 129 26.77 8.85 -11.49
N GLY A 130 25.61 9.45 -11.31
CA GLY A 130 24.98 10.24 -12.35
C GLY A 130 25.88 11.35 -12.86
N HIS A 131 26.53 12.08 -11.95
CA HIS A 131 27.50 13.11 -12.30
C HIS A 131 28.75 12.52 -12.99
N GLU A 132 29.31 11.43 -12.46
CA GLU A 132 30.49 10.77 -13.07
C GLU A 132 30.21 10.30 -14.51
N ILE A 133 29.05 9.70 -14.77
CA ILE A 133 28.66 9.27 -16.12
C ILE A 133 28.55 10.48 -17.06
N VAL A 134 27.99 11.59 -16.57
CA VAL A 134 27.87 12.84 -17.38
C VAL A 134 29.26 13.42 -17.68
N GLN A 135 30.19 13.45 -16.73
CA GLN A 135 31.56 13.92 -16.94
C GLN A 135 32.30 13.03 -17.93
N LEU A 136 32.23 11.71 -17.76
CA LEU A 136 32.81 10.76 -18.71
C LEU A 136 32.27 10.94 -20.13
N PHE A 137 30.99 11.26 -20.28
CA PHE A 137 30.35 11.52 -21.59
C PHE A 137 30.87 12.83 -22.21
N LEU A 138 31.01 13.89 -21.41
CA LEU A 138 31.64 15.14 -21.84
C LEU A 138 33.10 14.90 -22.33
N ASP A 139 33.89 14.19 -21.50
CA ASP A 139 35.29 13.86 -21.79
C ASP A 139 35.45 12.92 -23.02
N SER A 140 34.36 12.24 -23.39
CA SER A 140 34.31 11.37 -24.57
C SER A 140 33.84 12.12 -25.82
N GLY A 141 33.73 13.47 -25.78
CA GLY A 141 33.29 14.31 -26.89
C GLY A 141 31.84 14.05 -27.27
N LEU A 142 30.97 13.71 -26.32
CA LEU A 142 29.56 13.37 -26.50
C LEU A 142 29.35 12.16 -27.42
N SER A 143 30.31 11.25 -27.44
CA SER A 143 30.25 10.02 -28.23
C SER A 143 29.98 8.80 -27.32
N ILE A 144 28.82 8.17 -27.47
CA ILE A 144 28.44 6.95 -26.74
C ILE A 144 29.48 5.83 -27.02
N LYS A 145 29.98 5.73 -28.26
CA LYS A 145 31.01 4.77 -28.64
C LYS A 145 32.32 5.02 -27.86
N SER A 146 32.75 6.28 -27.81
CA SER A 146 33.97 6.65 -27.07
C SER A 146 33.82 6.49 -25.58
N LEU A 147 32.63 6.77 -25.02
CA LEU A 147 32.31 6.53 -23.62
C LEU A 147 32.44 5.03 -23.28
N GLY A 148 31.85 4.14 -24.06
CA GLY A 148 31.96 2.70 -23.88
C GLY A 148 33.39 2.17 -23.99
N ALA A 149 34.24 2.80 -24.82
CA ALA A 149 35.64 2.44 -24.94
C ALA A 149 36.49 2.84 -23.72
N LYS A 150 36.13 3.95 -23.02
CA LYS A 150 36.82 4.39 -21.79
C LYS A 150 36.48 3.57 -20.57
N GLY A 151 35.33 2.91 -20.57
CA GLY A 151 34.78 2.21 -19.41
C GLY A 151 33.91 3.11 -18.52
N ILE A 152 32.91 2.52 -17.88
CA ILE A 152 31.94 3.22 -17.01
C ILE A 152 31.89 2.47 -15.66
N PRO A 153 32.44 3.05 -14.60
CA PRO A 153 32.46 2.42 -13.28
C PRO A 153 31.07 2.17 -12.71
N SER A 154 30.90 1.06 -12.00
CA SER A 154 29.64 0.64 -11.37
C SER A 154 28.45 0.67 -12.32
N ALA A 155 28.64 0.10 -13.51
CA ALA A 155 27.62 0.08 -14.55
C ALA A 155 27.64 -1.21 -15.35
N VAL A 156 26.51 -1.48 -16.00
CA VAL A 156 26.41 -2.41 -17.14
C VAL A 156 26.29 -1.57 -18.37
N TYR A 157 27.20 -1.74 -19.34
CA TYR A 157 27.25 -0.89 -20.54
C TYR A 157 27.79 -1.65 -21.77
N ARG A 158 27.59 -1.07 -22.97
CA ARG A 158 28.14 -1.61 -24.22
C ARG A 158 29.45 -0.94 -24.58
N ASN A 159 30.49 -1.74 -24.85
CA ASN A 159 31.70 -1.23 -25.46
C ASN A 159 31.62 -1.22 -26.99
N PRO A 160 32.59 -0.56 -27.70
CA PRO A 160 32.58 -0.48 -29.16
C PRO A 160 32.66 -1.82 -29.90
N GLU A 161 33.15 -2.86 -29.27
CA GLU A 161 33.25 -4.22 -29.82
C GLU A 161 31.96 -5.00 -29.69
N SER A 162 30.85 -4.31 -29.33
CA SER A 162 29.49 -4.86 -29.17
C SER A 162 29.35 -5.86 -28.02
N GLN A 163 30.28 -5.84 -27.07
CA GLN A 163 30.19 -6.64 -25.86
C GLN A 163 29.55 -5.82 -24.72
N THR A 164 28.69 -6.47 -23.96
CA THR A 164 28.16 -5.87 -22.74
C THR A 164 29.16 -6.14 -21.60
N ILE A 165 29.57 -5.08 -20.93
CA ILE A 165 30.55 -5.11 -19.84
C ILE A 165 29.84 -4.75 -18.53
N ILE A 166 30.26 -5.39 -17.46
CA ILE A 166 29.87 -5.08 -16.09
C ILE A 166 31.11 -4.59 -15.34
N ASP A 167 31.00 -3.43 -14.73
CA ASP A 167 32.00 -2.91 -13.80
C ASP A 167 31.37 -2.78 -12.42
N LEU A 168 31.96 -3.44 -11.41
CA LEU A 168 31.47 -3.47 -10.02
C LEU A 168 32.44 -2.76 -9.07
N THR A 169 33.36 -1.94 -9.56
CA THR A 169 34.55 -1.49 -8.83
C THR A 169 34.33 -0.42 -7.77
N HIS A 170 33.15 0.21 -7.67
CA HIS A 170 32.97 1.29 -6.71
C HIS A 170 32.27 0.90 -5.43
N PRO A 171 32.86 1.26 -4.27
CA PRO A 171 32.22 1.09 -2.97
C PRO A 171 31.01 2.04 -2.83
N ARG A 172 30.11 1.70 -1.93
CA ARG A 172 29.01 2.56 -1.51
C ARG A 172 29.55 3.85 -0.90
N HIS A 173 28.91 4.99 -1.23
CA HIS A 173 29.26 6.28 -0.61
C HIS A 173 28.90 6.26 0.88
N MET A 174 29.84 6.69 1.74
CA MET A 174 29.74 6.47 3.18
C MET A 174 29.14 7.67 3.94
N ASP A 175 29.35 8.89 3.45
CA ASP A 175 28.82 10.11 4.05
C ASP A 175 27.65 10.65 3.23
N VAL A 176 26.45 10.33 3.68
CA VAL A 176 25.21 10.76 2.98
C VAL A 176 24.92 12.26 3.15
N ASP A 177 25.51 12.92 4.15
CA ASP A 177 25.36 14.39 4.33
C ASP A 177 26.12 15.18 3.26
N GLU A 178 27.07 14.58 2.56
CA GLU A 178 27.69 15.19 1.39
C GLU A 178 26.72 15.35 0.21
N ILE A 179 25.62 14.60 0.18
CA ILE A 179 24.57 14.75 -0.86
C ILE A 179 23.76 16.02 -0.53
N PRO A 180 23.70 17.03 -1.42
CA PRO A 180 22.89 18.22 -1.14
C PRO A 180 21.41 17.91 -0.99
N SER A 181 20.74 18.63 -0.09
CA SER A 181 19.30 18.47 0.10
C SER A 181 18.50 18.96 -1.10
N PRO A 182 17.69 18.12 -1.76
CA PRO A 182 16.83 18.56 -2.86
C PRO A 182 15.66 19.44 -2.39
N TRP A 183 15.38 19.44 -1.09
CA TRP A 183 14.40 20.32 -0.45
C TRP A 183 14.96 21.71 -0.24
N LEU A 184 16.08 21.83 0.48
CA LEU A 184 16.68 23.10 0.85
C LEU A 184 17.25 23.88 -0.35
N THR A 185 17.56 23.18 -1.45
CA THR A 185 17.98 23.78 -2.71
C THR A 185 16.80 24.20 -3.61
N GLY A 186 15.55 23.90 -3.23
CA GLY A 186 14.35 24.25 -3.98
C GLY A 186 14.12 23.39 -5.24
N ILE A 187 14.90 22.33 -5.47
CA ILE A 187 14.77 21.43 -6.63
C ILE A 187 13.39 20.77 -6.71
N GLN A 188 12.76 20.52 -5.56
CA GLN A 188 11.45 19.88 -5.48
C GLN A 188 10.26 20.86 -5.57
N ASP A 189 10.51 22.15 -5.69
CA ASP A 189 9.46 23.19 -5.57
C ASP A 189 8.34 23.07 -6.62
N GLU A 190 8.69 22.67 -7.83
CA GLU A 190 7.69 22.50 -8.91
C GLU A 190 6.69 21.37 -8.66
N PHE A 191 6.98 20.45 -7.71
CA PHE A 191 6.15 19.28 -7.41
C PHE A 191 5.18 19.51 -6.24
N PHE A 192 5.19 20.68 -5.61
CA PHE A 192 4.15 21.08 -4.66
C PHE A 192 2.85 21.48 -5.38
N ASP A 193 2.39 20.64 -6.29
CA ASP A 193 1.22 20.85 -7.16
C ASP A 193 -0.09 20.28 -6.59
N GLY A 194 -0.04 19.72 -5.39
CA GLY A 194 -1.18 19.11 -4.69
C GLY A 194 -1.50 17.68 -5.12
N LYS A 195 -0.75 17.10 -6.07
CA LYS A 195 -0.91 15.71 -6.55
C LYS A 195 0.09 14.76 -5.91
N LEU A 196 1.30 15.26 -5.62
CA LEU A 196 2.40 14.47 -5.08
C LEU A 196 2.60 14.76 -3.59
N ALA A 197 2.81 13.71 -2.81
CA ALA A 197 3.16 13.78 -1.39
C ALA A 197 4.68 13.95 -1.24
N PRO A 198 5.16 14.87 -0.39
CA PRO A 198 6.57 14.98 -0.09
C PRO A 198 7.09 13.73 0.60
N MET A 199 8.33 13.34 0.23
CA MET A 199 9.01 12.18 0.76
C MET A 199 10.40 12.54 1.25
N ILE A 200 10.70 12.25 2.51
CA ILE A 200 12.04 12.39 3.10
C ILE A 200 12.69 11.03 3.30
N GLU A 201 14.00 11.03 3.39
CA GLU A 201 14.82 9.89 3.76
C GLU A 201 15.69 10.30 4.95
N THR A 202 15.57 9.63 6.10
CA THR A 202 16.38 9.99 7.27
C THR A 202 17.65 9.14 7.37
N ASN A 203 17.61 7.95 6.77
CA ASN A 203 18.77 7.05 6.69
C ASN A 203 18.66 6.14 5.46
N ARG A 204 19.78 5.62 5.01
CA ARG A 204 19.92 4.66 3.92
C ARG A 204 20.43 3.32 4.40
N GLY A 205 19.74 2.26 4.03
CA GLY A 205 20.12 0.88 4.33
C GLY A 205 19.21 0.22 5.33
N CYS A 206 19.42 -1.06 5.53
CA CYS A 206 18.65 -1.91 6.42
C CYS A 206 19.57 -2.94 7.07
N PRO A 207 19.64 -3.05 8.41
CA PRO A 207 20.58 -3.97 9.06
C PRO A 207 20.14 -5.45 8.98
N PHE A 208 19.03 -5.72 8.27
CA PHE A 208 18.47 -7.07 8.11
C PHE A 208 18.77 -7.63 6.73
N THR A 209 18.91 -8.96 6.64
CA THR A 209 19.29 -9.69 5.42
C THR A 209 18.16 -10.53 4.86
N CYS A 210 16.93 -10.02 4.91
CA CYS A 210 15.75 -10.76 4.42
C CYS A 210 15.89 -11.09 2.93
N THR A 211 15.81 -12.38 2.56
CA THR A 211 16.09 -12.87 1.19
C THR A 211 15.08 -12.40 0.15
N PHE A 212 13.84 -12.08 0.57
CA PHE A 212 12.78 -11.55 -0.29
C PHE A 212 12.88 -10.05 -0.57
N CYS A 213 13.81 -9.36 0.07
CA CYS A 213 13.91 -7.91 0.03
C CYS A 213 15.19 -7.47 -0.68
N VAL A 214 15.09 -6.50 -1.58
CA VAL A 214 16.26 -5.92 -2.26
C VAL A 214 17.27 -5.32 -1.30
N GLN A 215 16.79 -4.68 -0.22
CA GLN A 215 17.68 -4.15 0.83
C GLN A 215 18.29 -5.22 1.75
N GLY A 216 17.90 -6.49 1.60
CA GLY A 216 18.51 -7.62 2.32
C GLY A 216 19.89 -8.02 1.81
N THR A 217 20.37 -7.41 0.73
CA THR A 217 21.70 -7.71 0.18
C THR A 217 22.80 -6.99 0.96
N ASN A 218 24.03 -7.54 0.91
CA ASN A 218 25.20 -7.02 1.63
C ASN A 218 25.47 -5.53 1.32
N PHE A 219 25.10 -5.05 0.15
CA PHE A 219 25.26 -3.65 -0.23
C PHE A 219 24.52 -2.69 0.71
N TYR A 220 23.33 -3.08 1.21
CA TYR A 220 22.48 -2.22 2.04
C TYR A 220 22.57 -2.48 3.54
N THR A 221 23.30 -3.50 4.00
CA THR A 221 23.30 -3.91 5.43
C THR A 221 23.85 -2.86 6.38
N LYS A 222 24.73 -1.97 5.90
CA LYS A 222 25.25 -0.85 6.69
C LYS A 222 24.32 0.36 6.54
N VAL A 223 23.83 0.86 7.67
CA VAL A 223 22.93 2.03 7.71
C VAL A 223 23.77 3.31 7.79
N HIS A 224 23.47 4.26 6.90
CA HIS A 224 24.05 5.60 6.85
C HIS A 224 22.98 6.62 7.17
N ASN A 225 23.27 7.54 8.10
CA ASN A 225 22.30 8.49 8.60
C ASN A 225 22.57 9.89 8.07
N PHE A 226 21.56 10.58 7.58
CA PHE A 226 21.59 12.03 7.43
C PHE A 226 21.59 12.70 8.82
N SER A 227 22.18 13.86 8.98
CA SER A 227 22.17 14.59 10.26
C SER A 227 20.74 14.97 10.66
N VAL A 228 20.47 14.94 11.98
CA VAL A 228 19.13 15.24 12.51
C VAL A 228 18.77 16.70 12.23
N ASP A 229 19.73 17.60 12.30
CA ASP A 229 19.52 19.02 12.03
C ASP A 229 19.07 19.25 10.59
N ARG A 230 19.74 18.61 9.62
CA ARG A 230 19.32 18.63 8.21
C ARG A 230 17.88 18.13 8.04
N ILE A 231 17.53 17.01 8.65
CA ILE A 231 16.18 16.45 8.55
C ILE A 231 15.13 17.40 9.15
N LYS A 232 15.43 18.06 10.26
CA LYS A 232 14.55 19.07 10.84
C LYS A 232 14.36 20.27 9.91
N GLU A 233 15.43 20.76 9.28
CA GLU A 233 15.38 21.85 8.30
C GLU A 233 14.53 21.45 7.07
N GLU A 234 14.70 20.24 6.55
CA GLU A 234 13.90 19.70 5.44
C GLU A 234 12.41 19.62 5.81
N ILE A 235 12.07 19.06 6.99
CA ILE A 235 10.70 18.97 7.49
C ILE A 235 10.09 20.38 7.63
N HIS A 236 10.84 21.33 8.18
CA HIS A 236 10.37 22.71 8.31
C HIS A 236 10.11 23.37 6.95
N TYR A 237 11.05 23.22 6.00
CA TYR A 237 10.90 23.71 4.64
C TYR A 237 9.66 23.14 3.96
N ILE A 238 9.49 21.82 3.98
CA ILE A 238 8.34 21.11 3.40
C ILE A 238 7.04 21.60 4.03
N THR A 239 6.98 21.70 5.36
CA THR A 239 5.79 22.15 6.08
C THR A 239 5.35 23.54 5.60
N ARG A 240 6.28 24.47 5.50
CA ARG A 240 5.98 25.82 5.01
C ARG A 240 5.49 25.82 3.56
N ARG A 241 6.16 25.07 2.68
CA ARG A 241 5.78 24.95 1.25
C ARG A 241 4.40 24.35 1.10
N ILE A 242 4.09 23.24 1.79
CA ILE A 242 2.76 22.61 1.77
C ILE A 242 1.67 23.61 2.19
N LYS A 243 1.88 24.37 3.27
CA LYS A 243 0.90 25.35 3.73
C LYS A 243 0.65 26.48 2.74
N GLN A 244 1.67 26.86 1.96
CA GLN A 244 1.58 27.92 0.97
C GLN A 244 0.94 27.46 -0.35
N THR A 245 1.26 26.26 -0.82
CA THR A 245 0.95 25.82 -2.19
C THR A 245 -0.07 24.70 -2.26
N SER A 246 -0.10 23.79 -1.29
CA SER A 246 -0.88 22.56 -1.33
C SER A 246 -1.52 22.21 0.03
N PRO A 247 -2.30 23.14 0.66
CA PRO A 247 -2.75 22.99 2.06
C PRO A 247 -3.66 21.77 2.32
N LYS A 248 -4.18 21.13 1.27
CA LYS A 248 -4.98 19.90 1.35
C LYS A 248 -4.12 18.63 1.38
N MET A 249 -2.83 18.72 1.05
CA MET A 249 -1.91 17.58 1.11
C MET A 249 -1.51 17.35 2.58
N GLY A 250 -2.09 16.33 3.20
CA GLY A 250 -1.86 15.98 4.61
C GLY A 250 -0.75 14.97 4.85
N THR A 251 -0.24 14.32 3.79
CA THR A 251 0.68 13.19 3.91
C THR A 251 2.14 13.64 3.88
N LEU A 252 2.95 13.09 4.80
CA LEU A 252 4.41 13.03 4.72
C LEU A 252 4.82 11.58 4.55
N ARG A 253 5.68 11.27 3.58
CA ARG A 253 6.27 9.94 3.43
C ARG A 253 7.69 9.91 3.99
N ILE A 254 8.04 8.82 4.67
CA ILE A 254 9.41 8.56 5.15
C ILE A 254 9.87 7.27 4.49
N ALA A 255 10.92 7.37 3.67
CA ALA A 255 11.42 6.27 2.83
C ALA A 255 12.24 5.22 3.61
N ASP A 256 12.48 5.44 4.88
CA ASP A 256 13.27 4.55 5.73
C ASP A 256 12.63 3.16 5.83
N SER A 257 13.46 2.11 5.81
CA SER A 257 13.01 0.73 5.92
C SER A 257 12.61 0.30 7.33
N ASN A 258 12.98 1.08 8.37
CA ASN A 258 12.78 0.72 9.77
C ASN A 258 12.62 1.98 10.66
N TYR A 259 11.76 2.92 10.27
CA TYR A 259 11.57 4.16 11.02
C TYR A 259 11.08 3.90 12.45
N GLY A 260 11.56 4.68 13.40
CA GLY A 260 11.27 4.54 14.84
C GLY A 260 12.17 3.51 15.56
N MET A 261 13.06 2.80 14.85
CA MET A 261 13.95 1.82 15.46
C MET A 261 15.16 2.46 16.13
N PHE A 262 15.64 3.58 15.61
CA PHE A 262 16.81 4.29 16.11
C PHE A 262 16.39 5.37 17.11
N GLU A 263 17.27 5.72 18.05
CA GLU A 263 16.99 6.74 19.07
C GLU A 263 16.72 8.13 18.46
N ARG A 264 17.47 8.45 17.40
CA ARG A 264 17.29 9.68 16.64
C ARG A 264 15.90 9.83 16.00
N ASP A 265 15.24 8.72 15.70
CA ASP A 265 13.89 8.74 15.09
C ASP A 265 12.85 9.28 16.08
N VAL A 266 13.06 9.06 17.39
CA VAL A 266 12.21 9.63 18.45
C VAL A 266 12.35 11.16 18.47
N GLU A 267 13.58 11.68 18.30
CA GLU A 267 13.84 13.11 18.21
C GLU A 267 13.21 13.73 16.95
N ILE A 268 13.37 13.09 15.80
CA ILE A 268 12.74 13.51 14.54
C ILE A 268 11.22 13.51 14.67
N SER A 269 10.63 12.45 15.25
CA SER A 269 9.18 12.35 15.49
C SER A 269 8.70 13.46 16.44
N GLY A 270 9.47 13.80 17.48
CA GLY A 270 9.21 14.93 18.37
C GLY A 270 9.12 16.26 17.62
N TYR A 271 10.03 16.48 16.66
CA TYR A 271 10.03 17.66 15.81
C TYR A 271 8.83 17.69 14.84
N ILE A 272 8.49 16.54 14.24
CA ILE A 272 7.26 16.43 13.41
C ILE A 272 6.03 16.76 14.26
N GLY A 273 5.96 16.26 15.51
CA GLY A 273 4.87 16.60 16.46
C GLY A 273 4.80 18.09 16.79
N GLN A 274 5.94 18.79 16.83
CA GLN A 274 5.96 20.25 16.94
C GLN A 274 5.36 20.90 15.68
N MET A 275 5.72 20.47 14.49
CA MET A 275 5.13 20.97 13.23
C MET A 275 3.62 20.74 13.17
N GLN A 276 3.13 19.62 13.71
CA GLN A 276 1.69 19.35 13.83
C GLN A 276 1.00 20.38 14.74
N ARG A 277 1.59 20.73 15.86
CA ARG A 277 1.03 21.75 16.79
C ARG A 277 1.04 23.14 16.17
N ASP A 278 2.13 23.52 15.50
CA ASP A 278 2.34 24.87 15.01
C ASP A 278 1.64 25.12 13.67
N TYR A 279 1.56 24.10 12.81
CA TYR A 279 1.08 24.22 11.44
C TYR A 279 -0.06 23.25 11.07
N ALA A 280 -0.52 22.38 11.99
CA ALA A 280 -1.48 21.32 11.73
C ALA A 280 -1.07 20.43 10.52
N TRP A 281 0.23 20.05 10.42
CA TRP A 281 0.79 19.19 9.38
C TRP A 281 2.05 18.46 9.89
N PRO A 282 2.28 17.19 9.43
CA PRO A 282 1.41 16.34 8.62
C PRO A 282 0.24 15.75 9.42
N THR A 283 -0.86 15.40 8.74
CA THR A 283 -2.00 14.70 9.35
C THR A 283 -1.90 13.18 9.21
N PHE A 284 -1.07 12.72 8.28
CA PHE A 284 -0.77 11.30 8.06
C PHE A 284 0.71 11.14 7.72
N ILE A 285 1.35 10.15 8.32
CA ILE A 285 2.74 9.77 8.05
C ILE A 285 2.74 8.36 7.51
N ASP A 286 3.21 8.20 6.27
CA ASP A 286 3.40 6.90 5.63
C ASP A 286 4.87 6.49 5.78
N ALA A 287 5.13 5.52 6.64
CA ALA A 287 6.46 4.99 6.92
C ALA A 287 6.40 3.52 7.30
N THR A 288 7.40 2.75 6.91
CA THR A 288 7.61 1.39 7.40
C THR A 288 8.27 1.46 8.78
N THR A 289 7.53 1.09 9.84
CA THR A 289 8.08 1.11 11.20
C THR A 289 9.06 -0.04 11.43
N GLY A 290 9.97 0.17 12.38
CA GLY A 290 11.05 -0.75 12.70
C GLY A 290 10.57 -2.12 13.18
N LYS A 291 11.46 -3.10 13.10
CA LYS A 291 11.18 -4.51 13.45
C LYS A 291 11.67 -4.88 14.86
N ASN A 292 12.48 -4.03 15.46
CA ASN A 292 13.06 -4.20 16.79
C ASN A 292 12.89 -2.89 17.59
N ARG A 293 13.13 -2.92 18.89
CA ARG A 293 13.02 -1.75 19.78
C ARG A 293 11.61 -1.17 19.85
N PRO A 294 10.61 -1.95 20.24
CA PRO A 294 9.22 -1.51 20.31
C PRO A 294 9.03 -0.27 21.20
N ASP A 295 9.83 -0.12 22.25
CA ASP A 295 9.85 1.05 23.14
C ASP A 295 10.12 2.37 22.41
N ARG A 296 11.04 2.38 21.45
CA ARG A 296 11.35 3.57 20.62
C ARG A 296 10.28 3.84 19.59
N ILE A 297 9.78 2.78 18.94
CA ILE A 297 8.72 2.88 17.95
C ILE A 297 7.45 3.47 18.58
N ILE A 298 7.06 2.99 19.77
CA ILE A 298 5.93 3.53 20.52
C ILE A 298 6.13 5.04 20.78
N LYS A 299 7.29 5.44 21.32
CA LYS A 299 7.60 6.86 21.55
C LYS A 299 7.49 7.70 20.28
N SER A 300 7.95 7.16 19.13
CA SER A 300 7.85 7.84 17.84
C SER A 300 6.40 8.02 17.39
N VAL A 301 5.57 6.96 17.53
CA VAL A 301 4.12 7.01 17.19
C VAL A 301 3.37 7.99 18.11
N GLU A 302 3.66 7.97 19.41
CA GLU A 302 3.05 8.87 20.39
C GLU A 302 3.41 10.35 20.14
N ALA A 303 4.66 10.60 19.78
CA ALA A 303 5.16 11.96 19.51
C ALA A 303 4.42 12.67 18.37
N VAL A 304 3.83 11.91 17.43
CA VAL A 304 3.11 12.43 16.26
C VAL A 304 1.60 12.26 16.35
N SER A 305 1.05 12.15 17.55
CA SER A 305 -0.40 12.19 17.83
C SER A 305 -1.22 11.20 16.98
N GLY A 306 -0.69 10.00 16.72
CA GLY A 306 -1.36 8.95 15.95
C GLY A 306 -1.33 9.14 14.43
N ALA A 307 -0.66 10.15 13.89
CA ALA A 307 -0.48 10.32 12.45
C ALA A 307 0.36 9.20 11.82
N LEU A 308 1.26 8.57 12.59
CA LEU A 308 2.03 7.40 12.18
C LEU A 308 1.33 6.13 12.67
N VAL A 309 0.95 5.27 11.74
CA VAL A 309 0.39 3.95 12.07
C VAL A 309 1.53 2.99 12.41
N LEU A 310 1.34 2.19 13.45
CA LEU A 310 2.29 1.13 13.78
C LEU A 310 2.12 -0.05 12.81
N TYR A 311 3.13 -0.27 11.99
CA TYR A 311 3.23 -1.45 11.13
C TYR A 311 4.12 -2.50 11.75
N GLN A 312 3.56 -3.64 12.11
CA GLN A 312 4.32 -4.80 12.59
C GLN A 312 4.39 -5.86 11.50
N ALA A 313 5.26 -5.65 10.54
CA ALA A 313 5.46 -6.54 9.42
C ALA A 313 6.13 -7.85 9.88
N VAL A 314 5.37 -8.81 10.41
CA VAL A 314 5.91 -10.12 10.85
C VAL A 314 6.31 -11.00 9.66
N GLN A 315 5.65 -10.86 8.52
CA GLN A 315 5.82 -11.58 7.24
C GLN A 315 5.43 -13.07 7.33
N SER A 316 5.86 -13.77 8.35
CA SER A 316 5.45 -15.10 8.80
C SER A 316 5.61 -15.21 10.31
N LEU A 317 4.88 -16.12 10.95
CA LEU A 317 5.05 -16.50 12.36
C LEU A 317 5.58 -17.94 12.50
N ASP A 318 5.92 -18.58 11.39
CA ASP A 318 6.55 -19.90 11.38
C ASP A 318 8.08 -19.75 11.45
N GLU A 319 8.71 -20.37 12.45
CA GLU A 319 10.15 -20.23 12.72
C GLU A 319 11.02 -20.81 11.60
N ASP A 320 10.55 -21.87 10.92
CA ASP A 320 11.28 -22.47 9.81
C ASP A 320 11.28 -21.55 8.58
N VAL A 321 10.14 -20.96 8.28
CA VAL A 321 9.99 -19.94 7.24
C VAL A 321 10.90 -18.75 7.53
N LEU A 322 10.82 -18.20 8.74
CA LEU A 322 11.64 -17.03 9.15
C LEU A 322 13.14 -17.31 9.03
N ARG A 323 13.59 -18.51 9.40
CA ARG A 323 14.99 -18.93 9.26
C ARG A 323 15.41 -19.02 7.79
N LYS A 324 14.59 -19.63 6.93
CA LYS A 324 14.87 -19.76 5.48
C LYS A 324 14.94 -18.40 4.77
N VAL A 325 14.12 -17.45 5.18
CA VAL A 325 14.15 -16.08 4.63
C VAL A 325 15.09 -15.13 5.37
N LYS A 326 15.92 -15.64 6.29
CA LYS A 326 16.91 -14.88 7.09
C LYS A 326 16.28 -13.69 7.84
N ARG A 327 15.03 -13.85 8.32
CA ARG A 327 14.30 -12.77 8.97
C ARG A 327 14.28 -12.96 10.49
N GLN A 328 14.63 -11.89 11.19
CA GLN A 328 14.37 -11.74 12.61
C GLN A 328 13.04 -11.01 12.80
N THR A 329 12.21 -11.49 13.68
CA THR A 329 10.93 -10.84 14.03
C THR A 329 10.83 -10.65 15.54
N ILE A 330 9.93 -9.77 15.98
CA ILE A 330 9.61 -9.57 17.40
C ILE A 330 9.04 -10.88 17.95
N LYS A 331 9.45 -11.27 19.15
CA LYS A 331 8.86 -12.43 19.84
C LYS A 331 7.36 -12.22 20.06
N LEU A 332 6.57 -13.28 19.94
CA LEU A 332 5.11 -13.23 20.00
C LEU A 332 4.59 -12.58 21.29
N GLU A 333 5.26 -12.82 22.43
CA GLU A 333 4.88 -12.23 23.73
C GLU A 333 5.08 -10.70 23.72
N ALA A 334 6.19 -10.23 23.16
CA ALA A 334 6.44 -8.79 23.02
C ALA A 334 5.47 -8.15 22.01
N TYR A 335 5.10 -8.88 20.96
CA TYR A 335 4.08 -8.48 20.01
C TYR A 335 2.72 -8.29 20.72
N LYS A 336 2.26 -9.28 21.49
CA LYS A 336 0.99 -9.21 22.24
C LYS A 336 0.98 -8.06 23.26
N ALA A 337 2.10 -7.87 23.99
CA ALA A 337 2.23 -6.77 24.94
C ALA A 337 2.10 -5.40 24.26
N LEU A 338 2.68 -5.26 23.07
CA LEU A 338 2.60 -4.05 22.26
C LEU A 338 1.16 -3.78 21.80
N GLU A 339 0.42 -4.79 21.35
CA GLU A 339 -0.98 -4.66 20.95
C GLU A 339 -1.88 -4.21 22.12
N VAL A 340 -1.68 -4.76 23.30
CA VAL A 340 -2.41 -4.34 24.52
C VAL A 340 -2.12 -2.86 24.83
N HIS A 341 -0.85 -2.44 24.72
CA HIS A 341 -0.45 -1.05 24.96
C HIS A 341 -1.08 -0.08 23.95
N MET A 342 -1.03 -0.42 22.65
CA MET A 342 -1.60 0.41 21.58
C MET A 342 -3.11 0.59 21.72
N ARG A 343 -3.81 -0.50 22.02
CA ARG A 343 -5.26 -0.45 22.22
C ARG A 343 -5.66 0.36 23.44
N GLY A 344 -4.94 0.24 24.55
CA GLY A 344 -5.19 1.05 25.75
C GLY A 344 -5.11 2.57 25.50
N ARG A 345 -4.54 2.98 24.38
CA ARG A 345 -4.40 4.37 23.94
C ARG A 345 -5.23 4.73 22.71
N GLY A 346 -6.07 3.81 22.23
CA GLY A 346 -6.88 4.04 21.03
C GLY A 346 -6.08 4.12 19.72
N LEU A 347 -4.83 3.62 19.73
CA LEU A 347 -3.97 3.58 18.56
C LEU A 347 -4.23 2.31 17.75
N ARG A 348 -4.14 2.42 16.42
CA ARG A 348 -4.32 1.29 15.49
C ARG A 348 -3.00 0.59 15.21
N SER A 349 -3.06 -0.72 15.02
CA SER A 349 -1.95 -1.58 14.66
C SER A 349 -2.27 -2.39 13.41
N ASN A 350 -1.28 -2.54 12.55
CA ASN A 350 -1.37 -3.35 11.34
C ASN A 350 -0.27 -4.41 11.35
N SER A 351 -0.54 -5.57 10.79
CA SER A 351 0.46 -6.62 10.59
C SER A 351 0.44 -7.11 9.16
N ASP A 352 1.64 -7.38 8.63
CA ASP A 352 1.83 -7.85 7.28
C ASP A 352 2.28 -9.31 7.27
N LEU A 353 1.63 -10.14 6.48
CA LEU A 353 2.02 -11.51 6.15
C LEU A 353 2.33 -11.62 4.65
N ILE A 354 3.26 -12.48 4.29
CA ILE A 354 3.60 -12.77 2.89
C ILE A 354 3.34 -14.25 2.61
N LEU A 355 2.42 -14.54 1.70
CA LEU A 355 2.15 -15.89 1.22
C LEU A 355 3.17 -16.30 0.15
N GLY A 356 3.65 -17.53 0.21
CA GLY A 356 4.57 -18.11 -0.79
C GLY A 356 6.05 -17.92 -0.45
N LEU A 357 6.37 -17.59 0.80
CA LEU A 357 7.75 -17.60 1.28
C LEU A 357 8.31 -19.04 1.34
N PRO A 358 9.65 -19.24 1.20
CA PRO A 358 10.31 -20.53 1.32
C PRO A 358 9.93 -21.29 2.58
N GLY A 359 9.43 -22.51 2.43
CA GLY A 359 9.06 -23.39 3.54
C GLY A 359 7.66 -23.15 4.11
N GLU A 360 6.93 -22.14 3.63
CA GLU A 360 5.56 -21.91 4.06
C GLU A 360 4.62 -22.95 3.46
N SER A 361 3.63 -23.38 4.25
CA SER A 361 2.51 -24.23 3.83
C SER A 361 1.20 -23.52 4.14
N LEU A 362 0.08 -23.98 3.56
CA LEU A 362 -1.25 -23.47 3.94
C LEU A 362 -1.48 -23.55 5.45
N THR A 363 -1.09 -24.67 6.07
CA THR A 363 -1.25 -24.89 7.52
C THR A 363 -0.45 -23.88 8.35
N SER A 364 0.82 -23.63 8.01
CA SER A 364 1.65 -22.66 8.73
C SER A 364 1.14 -21.23 8.53
N HIS A 365 0.69 -20.90 7.31
CA HIS A 365 0.12 -19.59 7.00
C HIS A 365 -1.18 -19.32 7.79
N LEU A 366 -2.11 -20.28 7.81
CA LEU A 366 -3.35 -20.15 8.58
C LEU A 366 -3.09 -20.09 10.10
N ARG A 367 -2.11 -20.81 10.60
CA ARG A 367 -1.68 -20.71 12.01
C ARG A 367 -1.19 -19.29 12.33
N GLY A 368 -0.47 -18.65 11.41
CA GLY A 368 -0.06 -17.26 11.52
C GLY A 368 -1.25 -16.31 11.60
N LEU A 369 -2.21 -16.45 10.71
CA LEU A 369 -3.46 -15.67 10.72
C LEU A 369 -4.24 -15.85 12.03
N HIS A 370 -4.43 -17.08 12.51
CA HIS A 370 -5.10 -17.36 13.77
C HIS A 370 -4.38 -16.69 14.95
N THR A 371 -3.06 -16.72 14.96
CA THR A 371 -2.26 -16.09 16.02
C THR A 371 -2.43 -14.58 16.03
N LEU A 372 -2.47 -13.92 14.89
CA LEU A 372 -2.71 -12.48 14.77
C LEU A 372 -4.14 -12.12 15.21
N LEU A 373 -5.15 -12.90 14.78
CA LEU A 373 -6.54 -12.72 15.19
C LEU A 373 -6.70 -12.81 16.71
N ASP A 374 -6.14 -13.87 17.32
CA ASP A 374 -6.24 -14.09 18.78
C ASP A 374 -5.38 -13.11 19.59
N SER A 375 -4.39 -12.46 18.94
CA SER A 375 -3.67 -11.29 19.47
C SER A 375 -4.47 -9.99 19.31
N ASN A 376 -5.60 -10.04 18.58
CA ASN A 376 -6.55 -8.95 18.41
C ASN A 376 -5.96 -7.75 17.64
N ILE A 377 -5.13 -8.02 16.63
CA ILE A 377 -4.62 -7.02 15.68
C ILE A 377 -5.78 -6.31 14.96
N ASN A 378 -5.65 -5.02 14.69
CA ASN A 378 -6.73 -4.28 14.01
C ASN A 378 -6.84 -4.65 12.53
N GLN A 379 -5.71 -4.70 11.80
CA GLN A 379 -5.71 -5.02 10.38
C GLN A 379 -4.59 -5.99 10.02
N MET A 380 -4.89 -6.92 9.12
CA MET A 380 -3.94 -7.86 8.55
C MET A 380 -3.82 -7.62 7.04
N HIS A 381 -2.62 -7.28 6.59
CA HIS A 381 -2.32 -7.19 5.17
C HIS A 381 -1.67 -8.49 4.71
N ASN A 382 -2.32 -9.17 3.79
CA ASN A 382 -1.87 -10.45 3.27
C ASN A 382 -1.28 -10.26 1.86
N PHE A 383 0.04 -10.10 1.80
CA PHE A 383 0.77 -9.95 0.55
C PHE A 383 1.06 -11.31 -0.09
N GLN A 384 1.38 -11.28 -1.37
CA GLN A 384 1.91 -12.41 -2.12
C GLN A 384 3.39 -12.17 -2.35
N ALA A 385 4.20 -13.21 -2.25
CA ALA A 385 5.63 -13.11 -2.48
C ALA A 385 5.89 -12.73 -3.95
N MET A 386 6.53 -11.57 -4.14
CA MET A 386 6.97 -11.09 -5.45
C MET A 386 8.43 -11.50 -5.69
N MET A 387 8.74 -11.85 -6.93
CA MET A 387 10.10 -12.03 -7.41
C MET A 387 10.72 -10.66 -7.71
N LEU A 388 11.22 -9.99 -6.69
CA LEU A 388 11.86 -8.69 -6.86
C LEU A 388 13.25 -8.87 -7.44
N LYS A 389 13.51 -8.33 -8.63
CA LYS A 389 14.85 -8.25 -9.21
C LYS A 389 15.77 -7.54 -8.20
N GLY A 390 16.97 -8.09 -7.98
CA GLY A 390 17.90 -7.58 -6.98
C GLY A 390 17.71 -8.14 -5.56
N ALA A 391 16.73 -9.01 -5.31
CA ALA A 391 16.61 -9.77 -4.07
C ALA A 391 17.27 -11.16 -4.19
N GLU A 392 17.72 -11.74 -3.07
CA GLU A 392 18.33 -13.08 -3.05
C GLU A 392 17.37 -14.17 -3.55
N MET A 393 16.07 -14.06 -3.23
CA MET A 393 15.04 -15.01 -3.70
C MET A 393 14.89 -15.07 -5.22
N GLU A 394 15.31 -14.03 -5.94
CA GLU A 394 15.17 -13.95 -7.39
C GLU A 394 16.24 -14.76 -8.13
N THR A 395 17.33 -15.15 -7.46
CA THR A 395 18.44 -15.89 -8.05
C THR A 395 18.03 -17.28 -8.59
N ILE A 396 18.75 -17.77 -9.60
CA ILE A 396 18.51 -19.10 -10.18
C ILE A 396 18.64 -20.19 -9.12
N GLU A 397 19.58 -20.03 -8.19
CA GLU A 397 19.80 -20.97 -7.09
C GLU A 397 18.57 -21.04 -6.17
N ALA A 398 18.04 -19.91 -5.72
CA ALA A 398 16.86 -19.85 -4.86
C ALA A 398 15.62 -20.45 -5.58
N ARG A 399 15.43 -20.09 -6.85
CA ARG A 399 14.32 -20.64 -7.66
C ARG A 399 14.36 -22.17 -7.74
N LYS A 400 15.53 -22.77 -7.93
CA LYS A 400 15.71 -24.23 -7.97
C LYS A 400 15.55 -24.87 -6.59
N THR A 401 16.15 -24.28 -5.56
CA THR A 401 16.14 -24.81 -4.19
C THR A 401 14.74 -24.91 -3.63
N PHE A 402 13.91 -23.88 -3.81
CA PHE A 402 12.56 -23.83 -3.28
C PHE A 402 11.48 -24.19 -4.29
N ARG A 403 11.89 -24.61 -5.52
CA ARG A 403 10.99 -25.03 -6.61
C ARG A 403 9.89 -24.01 -6.88
N PHE A 404 10.23 -22.72 -6.95
CA PHE A 404 9.26 -21.66 -7.20
C PHE A 404 8.55 -21.84 -8.54
N ASP A 405 7.21 -21.98 -8.52
CA ASP A 405 6.35 -21.78 -9.67
C ASP A 405 5.83 -20.33 -9.62
N THR A 406 6.08 -19.57 -10.69
CA THR A 406 5.73 -18.16 -10.74
C THR A 406 4.73 -17.87 -11.85
N ARG A 407 3.99 -16.77 -11.68
CA ARG A 407 3.06 -16.23 -12.68
C ARG A 407 3.26 -14.73 -12.79
N TYR A 408 2.77 -14.21 -13.89
CA TYR A 408 2.88 -12.81 -14.25
C TYR A 408 1.50 -12.18 -14.29
N ARG A 409 1.38 -10.94 -13.78
CA ARG A 409 0.17 -10.14 -13.90
C ARG A 409 0.53 -8.68 -14.05
N VAL A 410 -0.40 -7.88 -14.59
CA VAL A 410 -0.23 -6.43 -14.63
C VAL A 410 -0.18 -5.87 -13.21
N LEU A 411 0.77 -5.01 -12.96
CA LEU A 411 0.84 -4.29 -11.68
C LEU A 411 -0.32 -3.28 -11.62
N PRO A 412 -1.20 -3.35 -10.61
CA PRO A 412 -2.39 -2.51 -10.56
C PRO A 412 -2.08 -1.02 -10.75
N LYS A 413 -2.78 -0.37 -11.70
CA LYS A 413 -2.62 1.04 -12.09
C LYS A 413 -1.32 1.39 -12.83
N ASN A 414 -0.40 0.45 -13.05
CA ASN A 414 0.86 0.71 -13.73
C ASN A 414 0.77 0.28 -15.20
N PHE A 415 -0.08 0.95 -15.95
CA PHE A 415 -0.29 0.80 -17.38
C PHE A 415 -0.83 2.10 -17.99
N GLY A 416 -0.71 2.25 -19.28
CA GLY A 416 -1.26 3.42 -19.98
C GLY A 416 -0.94 3.44 -21.46
N LEU A 417 -1.44 4.46 -22.15
CA LEU A 417 -1.18 4.73 -23.57
C LEU A 417 -0.24 5.93 -23.66
N TYR A 418 0.97 5.71 -24.19
CA TYR A 418 2.00 6.74 -24.34
C TYR A 418 2.53 6.73 -25.77
N ASP A 419 2.46 7.88 -26.43
CA ASP A 419 2.86 8.03 -27.84
C ASP A 419 2.26 6.96 -28.76
N GLY A 420 0.97 6.63 -28.52
CA GLY A 420 0.22 5.63 -29.29
C GLY A 420 0.56 4.17 -28.95
N GLN A 421 1.45 3.91 -28.00
CA GLN A 421 1.81 2.56 -27.57
C GLN A 421 1.23 2.25 -26.16
N LYS A 422 0.65 1.06 -26.02
CA LYS A 422 0.23 0.52 -24.73
C LYS A 422 1.44 0.04 -23.96
N VAL A 423 1.60 0.53 -22.73
CA VAL A 423 2.74 0.20 -21.86
C VAL A 423 2.19 -0.39 -20.57
N PHE A 424 2.79 -1.50 -20.09
CA PHE A 424 2.39 -2.21 -18.89
C PHE A 424 3.61 -2.55 -18.05
N ASP A 425 3.61 -2.21 -16.76
CA ASP A 425 4.52 -2.83 -15.81
C ASP A 425 3.88 -4.09 -15.24
N ILE A 426 4.67 -5.14 -15.15
CA ILE A 426 4.24 -6.49 -14.83
C ILE A 426 5.03 -6.98 -13.63
N GLU A 427 4.33 -7.57 -12.66
CA GLU A 427 4.96 -8.22 -11.53
C GLU A 427 5.00 -9.74 -11.72
N GLU A 428 6.09 -10.34 -11.27
CA GLU A 428 6.25 -11.79 -11.16
C GLU A 428 5.96 -12.19 -9.72
N ILE A 429 4.97 -13.08 -9.50
CA ILE A 429 4.57 -13.55 -8.17
C ILE A 429 4.75 -15.05 -8.03
N ILE A 430 5.11 -15.50 -6.83
CA ILE A 430 5.21 -16.92 -6.48
C ILE A 430 3.81 -17.43 -6.19
N VAL A 431 3.40 -18.46 -6.91
CA VAL A 431 2.09 -19.11 -6.76
C VAL A 431 2.18 -20.55 -6.26
N ALA A 432 3.39 -21.16 -6.31
CA ALA A 432 3.66 -22.43 -5.66
C ALA A 432 5.14 -22.54 -5.28
N THR A 433 5.40 -23.39 -4.28
CA THR A 433 6.75 -23.75 -3.81
C THR A 433 6.80 -25.25 -3.56
N ASP A 434 7.95 -25.76 -3.09
CA ASP A 434 8.10 -27.14 -2.64
C ASP A 434 7.18 -27.52 -1.46
N THR A 435 6.67 -26.54 -0.70
CA THR A 435 5.82 -26.74 0.49
C THR A 435 4.42 -26.16 0.37
N LEU A 436 4.15 -25.36 -0.67
CA LEU A 436 2.86 -24.70 -0.94
C LEU A 436 2.43 -25.01 -2.39
N PRO A 437 1.63 -26.04 -2.66
CA PRO A 437 1.05 -26.30 -3.98
C PRO A 437 0.13 -25.14 -4.44
N PHE A 438 -0.09 -25.01 -5.76
CA PHE A 438 -0.92 -23.96 -6.33
C PHE A 438 -2.37 -23.94 -5.78
N GLU A 439 -2.97 -25.11 -5.54
CA GLU A 439 -4.32 -25.14 -4.96
C GLU A 439 -4.34 -24.65 -3.51
N ASP A 440 -3.26 -24.87 -2.75
CA ASP A 440 -3.11 -24.29 -1.39
C ASP A 440 -2.91 -22.78 -1.44
N TYR A 441 -2.22 -22.27 -2.47
CA TYR A 441 -2.15 -20.83 -2.72
C TYR A 441 -3.56 -20.25 -2.96
N ILE A 442 -4.38 -20.88 -3.79
CA ILE A 442 -5.77 -20.45 -4.03
C ILE A 442 -6.60 -20.54 -2.75
N ALA A 443 -6.45 -21.60 -1.96
CA ALA A 443 -7.12 -21.74 -0.66
C ALA A 443 -6.71 -20.61 0.30
N ALA A 444 -5.42 -20.27 0.39
CA ALA A 444 -4.94 -19.14 1.19
C ALA A 444 -5.55 -17.81 0.71
N ARG A 445 -5.69 -17.60 -0.61
CA ARG A 445 -6.32 -16.40 -1.17
C ARG A 445 -7.77 -16.23 -0.74
N LYS A 446 -8.55 -17.33 -0.63
CA LYS A 446 -9.91 -17.28 -0.06
C LYS A 446 -9.89 -16.77 1.39
N TRP A 447 -8.95 -17.25 2.21
CA TRP A 447 -8.79 -16.79 3.59
C TRP A 447 -8.33 -15.33 3.70
N HIS A 448 -7.54 -14.85 2.75
CA HIS A 448 -7.19 -13.43 2.64
C HIS A 448 -8.42 -12.56 2.36
N LEU A 449 -9.33 -13.04 1.49
CA LEU A 449 -10.61 -12.38 1.24
C LEU A 449 -11.47 -12.33 2.51
N VAL A 450 -11.55 -13.44 3.25
CA VAL A 450 -12.25 -13.50 4.55
C VAL A 450 -11.68 -12.46 5.52
N SER A 451 -10.35 -12.37 5.63
CA SER A 451 -9.71 -11.35 6.49
C SER A 451 -10.07 -9.93 6.06
N SER A 452 -10.08 -9.68 4.75
CA SER A 452 -10.36 -8.37 4.18
C SER A 452 -11.82 -7.92 4.39
N VAL A 453 -12.78 -8.85 4.29
CA VAL A 453 -14.22 -8.56 4.35
C VAL A 453 -14.74 -8.55 5.78
N PHE A 454 -14.34 -9.54 6.60
CA PHE A 454 -14.96 -9.76 7.90
C PHE A 454 -14.16 -9.22 9.08
N TRP A 455 -12.85 -8.94 8.92
CA TRP A 455 -11.99 -8.52 10.02
C TRP A 455 -11.46 -7.08 9.90
N ASN A 456 -10.80 -6.75 8.80
CA ASN A 456 -9.93 -5.57 8.70
C ASN A 456 -10.60 -4.22 8.97
N ASP A 457 -11.88 -4.06 8.65
CA ASP A 457 -12.61 -2.79 8.86
C ASP A 457 -13.38 -2.75 10.17
N GLY A 458 -13.43 -3.88 10.88
CA GLY A 458 -14.14 -3.97 12.14
C GLY A 458 -15.67 -3.83 12.02
N TRP A 459 -16.25 -4.02 10.82
CA TRP A 459 -17.71 -3.90 10.66
C TRP A 459 -18.50 -4.89 11.51
N PHE A 460 -17.90 -6.04 11.81
CA PHE A 460 -18.45 -7.07 12.69
C PHE A 460 -17.90 -7.01 14.12
N GLU A 461 -17.20 -5.94 14.51
CA GLU A 461 -16.59 -5.85 15.84
C GLU A 461 -17.61 -6.06 16.98
N PRO A 462 -18.84 -5.52 16.94
CA PRO A 462 -19.84 -5.81 17.98
C PRO A 462 -20.16 -7.31 18.11
N VAL A 463 -20.22 -8.03 16.98
CA VAL A 463 -20.49 -9.47 16.92
C VAL A 463 -19.31 -10.26 17.47
N VAL A 464 -18.08 -9.87 17.12
CA VAL A 464 -16.84 -10.46 17.64
C VAL A 464 -16.70 -10.25 19.13
N ARG A 465 -17.00 -9.04 19.64
CA ARG A 465 -17.01 -8.76 21.10
C ARG A 465 -18.01 -9.62 21.85
N PHE A 466 -19.22 -9.72 21.35
CA PHE A 466 -20.25 -10.58 21.93
C PHE A 466 -19.82 -12.05 21.94
N SER A 467 -19.28 -12.54 20.83
CA SER A 467 -18.76 -13.92 20.72
C SER A 467 -17.65 -14.18 21.74
N ARG A 468 -16.69 -13.25 21.90
CA ARG A 468 -15.64 -13.33 22.92
C ARG A 468 -16.18 -13.37 24.35
N ALA A 469 -17.20 -12.57 24.64
CA ALA A 469 -17.84 -12.56 25.95
C ALA A 469 -18.46 -13.94 26.32
N HIS A 470 -18.73 -14.77 25.32
CA HIS A 470 -19.20 -16.13 25.43
C HIS A 470 -18.10 -17.19 25.20
N GLY A 471 -16.84 -16.84 25.33
CA GLY A 471 -15.70 -17.77 25.27
C GLY A 471 -15.29 -18.22 23.87
N VAL A 472 -15.77 -17.57 22.81
CA VAL A 472 -15.34 -17.84 21.43
C VAL A 472 -14.07 -17.05 21.13
N LYS A 473 -13.02 -17.72 20.63
CA LYS A 473 -11.80 -17.04 20.16
C LYS A 473 -12.06 -16.30 18.86
N ASN A 474 -11.29 -15.24 18.59
CA ASN A 474 -11.39 -14.52 17.34
C ASN A 474 -11.11 -15.42 16.13
N SER A 475 -10.11 -16.29 16.23
CA SER A 475 -9.76 -17.27 15.19
C SER A 475 -10.89 -18.29 14.94
N GLU A 476 -11.61 -18.73 15.98
CA GLU A 476 -12.77 -19.62 15.83
C GLU A 476 -13.91 -18.91 15.08
N TRP A 477 -14.25 -17.69 15.51
CA TRP A 477 -15.25 -16.89 14.82
C TRP A 477 -14.90 -16.65 13.33
N TRP A 478 -13.66 -16.22 13.07
CA TRP A 478 -13.18 -15.97 11.72
C TRP A 478 -13.20 -17.24 10.85
N SER A 479 -12.88 -18.41 11.44
CA SER A 479 -12.88 -19.68 10.72
C SER A 479 -14.26 -20.14 10.26
N CYS A 480 -15.35 -19.60 10.83
CA CYS A 480 -16.70 -19.89 10.36
C CYS A 480 -17.09 -19.09 9.10
N MET A 481 -16.33 -18.05 8.72
CA MET A 481 -16.74 -17.14 7.64
C MET A 481 -16.54 -17.71 6.25
N LEU A 482 -15.46 -18.50 6.00
CA LEU A 482 -15.27 -19.14 4.69
C LEU A 482 -16.34 -20.19 4.41
N PRO A 483 -16.66 -21.12 5.33
CA PRO A 483 -17.80 -22.03 5.16
C PRO A 483 -19.14 -21.30 4.93
N ALA A 484 -19.34 -20.13 5.56
CA ALA A 484 -20.54 -19.31 5.34
C ALA A 484 -20.59 -18.77 3.90
N LEU A 485 -19.48 -18.26 3.36
CA LEU A 485 -19.42 -17.84 1.96
C LEU A 485 -19.64 -19.01 0.98
N GLU A 486 -19.23 -20.21 1.33
CA GLU A 486 -19.37 -21.39 0.48
C GLU A 486 -20.79 -21.98 0.50
N ASN A 487 -21.58 -21.81 1.59
CA ASN A 487 -22.80 -22.58 1.82
C ASN A 487 -24.06 -21.74 2.11
N ASP A 488 -23.95 -20.48 2.54
CA ASP A 488 -25.12 -19.73 3.06
C ASP A 488 -25.84 -18.87 1.98
N GLY A 489 -25.87 -19.34 0.74
CA GLY A 489 -26.67 -18.77 -0.35
C GLY A 489 -25.90 -18.53 -1.64
N ASP A 490 -26.63 -18.48 -2.76
CA ASP A 490 -26.04 -18.40 -4.11
C ASP A 490 -25.27 -17.10 -4.35
N ALA A 491 -25.73 -15.98 -3.78
CA ALA A 491 -25.09 -14.67 -3.96
C ALA A 491 -23.69 -14.64 -3.33
N VAL A 492 -23.52 -15.13 -2.10
CA VAL A 492 -22.22 -15.16 -1.42
C VAL A 492 -21.31 -16.24 -1.98
N ARG A 493 -21.88 -17.39 -2.42
CA ARG A 493 -21.12 -18.40 -3.15
C ARG A 493 -20.61 -17.86 -4.48
N GLY A 494 -21.47 -17.24 -5.28
CA GLY A 494 -21.09 -16.62 -6.55
C GLY A 494 -20.04 -15.51 -6.37
N PHE A 495 -20.11 -14.74 -5.28
CA PHE A 495 -19.08 -13.78 -4.92
C PHE A 495 -17.71 -14.44 -4.69
N LEU A 496 -17.66 -15.55 -3.95
CA LEU A 496 -16.43 -16.29 -3.69
C LEU A 496 -15.91 -16.98 -4.95
N ASP A 497 -16.78 -17.61 -5.73
CA ASP A 497 -16.42 -18.32 -6.97
C ASP A 497 -15.85 -17.34 -8.01
N ASN A 498 -16.46 -16.18 -8.17
CA ASN A 498 -15.94 -15.12 -9.04
C ASN A 498 -14.56 -14.61 -8.57
N PHE A 499 -14.35 -14.43 -7.26
CA PHE A 499 -13.04 -14.06 -6.72
C PHE A 499 -11.97 -15.10 -7.07
N VAL A 500 -12.28 -16.40 -6.94
CA VAL A 500 -11.36 -17.49 -7.28
C VAL A 500 -11.08 -17.52 -8.79
N ALA A 501 -12.12 -17.38 -9.61
CA ALA A 501 -11.99 -17.38 -11.06
C ALA A 501 -11.12 -16.21 -11.54
N GLU A 502 -11.33 -15.00 -11.01
CA GLU A 502 -10.54 -13.82 -11.35
C GLU A 502 -9.11 -13.93 -10.80
N THR A 503 -8.92 -14.47 -9.58
CA THR A 503 -7.58 -14.74 -9.05
C THR A 503 -6.78 -15.67 -9.96
N LYS A 504 -7.40 -16.72 -10.50
CA LYS A 504 -6.75 -17.62 -11.47
C LYS A 504 -6.57 -16.94 -12.84
N GLY A 505 -7.53 -16.13 -13.26
CA GLY A 505 -7.56 -15.48 -14.57
C GLY A 505 -6.53 -14.36 -14.76
N GLU A 506 -6.07 -13.70 -13.66
CA GLU A 506 -5.03 -12.68 -13.74
C GLU A 506 -3.60 -13.23 -13.82
N LEU A 507 -3.41 -14.58 -13.69
CA LEU A 507 -2.11 -15.25 -13.54
C LEU A 507 -1.62 -15.83 -14.88
N PHE A 508 -0.78 -15.10 -15.60
CA PHE A 508 -0.23 -15.52 -16.89
C PHE A 508 1.07 -16.33 -16.71
N ARG A 509 1.35 -17.22 -17.67
CA ARG A 509 2.56 -18.05 -17.64
C ARG A 509 3.83 -17.28 -17.98
N THR A 510 3.72 -16.32 -18.89
CA THR A 510 4.84 -15.50 -19.33
C THR A 510 4.47 -14.01 -19.28
N PRO A 511 5.45 -13.09 -19.18
CA PRO A 511 5.20 -11.65 -19.33
C PRO A 511 4.53 -11.32 -20.67
N GLN A 512 4.92 -12.03 -21.75
CA GLN A 512 4.38 -11.76 -23.07
C GLN A 512 2.90 -12.14 -23.18
N ASP A 513 2.47 -13.28 -22.61
CA ASP A 513 1.04 -13.67 -22.56
C ASP A 513 0.20 -12.59 -21.86
N CYS A 514 0.73 -12.01 -20.78
CA CYS A 514 0.08 -10.93 -20.05
C CYS A 514 -0.04 -9.65 -20.92
N ILE A 515 1.05 -9.26 -21.58
CA ILE A 515 1.07 -8.10 -22.48
C ILE A 515 0.11 -8.31 -23.65
N ASP A 516 0.14 -9.46 -24.29
CA ASP A 516 -0.71 -9.77 -25.45
C ASP A 516 -2.19 -9.75 -25.08
N TYR A 517 -2.54 -10.30 -23.92
CA TYR A 517 -3.91 -10.28 -23.41
C TYR A 517 -4.42 -8.86 -23.19
N TYR A 518 -3.68 -8.04 -22.43
CA TYR A 518 -4.09 -6.67 -22.13
C TYR A 518 -3.91 -5.70 -23.31
N SER A 519 -3.14 -6.07 -24.33
CA SER A 519 -2.97 -5.26 -25.55
C SER A 519 -4.17 -5.38 -26.51
N GLN A 520 -5.04 -6.38 -26.37
CA GLN A 520 -6.29 -6.45 -27.12
C GLN A 520 -7.17 -5.25 -26.78
N ALA A 521 -7.87 -4.69 -27.77
CA ALA A 521 -8.63 -3.45 -27.62
C ALA A 521 -9.68 -3.55 -26.49
N ASP A 522 -10.47 -4.62 -26.48
CA ASP A 522 -11.52 -4.83 -25.50
C ASP A 522 -10.97 -5.04 -24.09
N ASN A 523 -9.86 -5.79 -23.95
CA ASN A 523 -9.24 -6.03 -22.66
C ASN A 523 -8.54 -4.78 -22.13
N PHE A 524 -7.94 -3.97 -23.01
CA PHE A 524 -7.37 -2.69 -22.60
C PHE A 524 -8.45 -1.72 -22.10
N GLN A 525 -9.58 -1.67 -22.81
CA GLN A 525 -10.72 -0.84 -22.36
C GLN A 525 -11.27 -1.31 -21.01
N LYS A 526 -11.40 -2.63 -20.78
CA LYS A 526 -11.81 -3.18 -19.47
C LYS A 526 -10.79 -2.86 -18.38
N LEU A 527 -9.50 -2.90 -18.71
CA LEU A 527 -8.42 -2.53 -17.80
C LEU A 527 -8.51 -1.04 -17.43
N GLU A 528 -8.72 -0.14 -18.41
CA GLU A 528 -8.93 1.29 -18.18
C GLU A 528 -10.19 1.58 -17.34
N ASN A 529 -11.25 0.80 -17.52
CA ASN A 529 -12.47 0.90 -16.73
C ASN A 529 -12.33 0.31 -15.31
N GLY A 530 -11.23 -0.41 -15.02
CA GLY A 530 -11.02 -1.10 -13.74
C GLY A 530 -11.90 -2.34 -13.56
N GLU A 531 -12.37 -2.92 -14.66
CA GLU A 531 -13.14 -4.17 -14.66
C GLU A 531 -12.22 -5.38 -14.47
N ILE A 532 -10.98 -5.29 -14.97
CA ILE A 532 -9.92 -6.30 -14.81
C ILE A 532 -8.60 -5.62 -14.40
N GLY A 533 -7.62 -6.38 -13.88
CA GLY A 533 -6.26 -5.91 -13.62
C GLY A 533 -6.12 -4.90 -12.46
N ASP A 534 -7.14 -4.68 -11.65
CA ASP A 534 -7.05 -3.90 -10.40
C ASP A 534 -6.75 -4.83 -9.21
N ASN A 535 -6.47 -4.25 -8.04
CA ASN A 535 -6.26 -5.03 -6.84
C ASN A 535 -7.55 -5.76 -6.42
N LEU A 536 -7.59 -7.07 -6.61
CA LEU A 536 -8.77 -7.91 -6.35
C LEU A 536 -9.26 -7.80 -4.90
N MET A 537 -8.36 -7.68 -3.90
CA MET A 537 -8.78 -7.56 -2.51
C MET A 537 -9.60 -6.29 -2.26
N TYR A 538 -9.17 -5.16 -2.79
CA TYR A 538 -9.91 -3.90 -2.64
C TYR A 538 -11.21 -3.90 -3.43
N ARG A 539 -11.19 -4.49 -4.63
CA ARG A 539 -12.37 -4.61 -5.47
C ARG A 539 -13.44 -5.48 -4.82
N TYR A 540 -13.08 -6.67 -4.35
CA TYR A 540 -14.02 -7.59 -3.71
C TYR A 540 -14.48 -7.09 -2.34
N ARG A 541 -13.63 -6.40 -1.58
CA ARG A 541 -14.04 -5.70 -0.37
C ARG A 541 -15.09 -4.61 -0.67
N ALA A 542 -14.91 -3.84 -1.75
CA ALA A 542 -15.92 -2.87 -2.16
C ALA A 542 -17.23 -3.53 -2.63
N ILE A 543 -17.17 -4.65 -3.36
CA ILE A 543 -18.36 -5.42 -3.74
C ILE A 543 -19.11 -5.89 -2.48
N ALA A 544 -18.41 -6.50 -1.52
CA ALA A 544 -18.99 -6.96 -0.26
C ALA A 544 -19.64 -5.82 0.53
N SER A 545 -18.95 -4.69 0.64
CA SER A 545 -19.36 -3.54 1.45
C SER A 545 -20.53 -2.78 0.85
N PHE A 546 -20.57 -2.57 -0.46
CA PHE A 546 -21.56 -1.71 -1.08
C PHE A 546 -22.66 -2.46 -1.82
N TYR A 547 -22.33 -3.55 -2.51
CA TYR A 547 -23.28 -4.23 -3.39
C TYR A 547 -23.94 -5.47 -2.78
N LEU A 548 -23.22 -6.19 -1.89
CA LEU A 548 -23.65 -7.45 -1.29
C LEU A 548 -23.66 -7.41 0.24
N TRP A 549 -23.73 -6.22 0.83
CA TRP A 549 -23.64 -6.09 2.29
C TRP A 549 -24.73 -6.87 3.03
N ASP A 550 -25.96 -6.84 2.56
CA ASP A 550 -27.06 -7.53 3.23
C ASP A 550 -26.85 -9.05 3.23
N GLU A 551 -26.39 -9.63 2.13
CA GLU A 551 -26.09 -11.06 1.99
C GLU A 551 -24.85 -11.45 2.78
N ILE A 552 -23.79 -10.66 2.75
CA ILE A 552 -22.57 -10.85 3.54
C ILE A 552 -22.88 -10.78 5.04
N CYS A 553 -23.65 -9.79 5.46
CA CYS A 553 -24.08 -9.65 6.84
C CYS A 553 -24.93 -10.86 7.29
N GLN A 554 -25.90 -11.28 6.47
CA GLN A 554 -26.74 -12.43 6.78
C GLN A 554 -25.93 -13.72 6.93
N ALA A 555 -24.97 -13.97 6.02
CA ALA A 555 -24.09 -15.13 6.09
C ALA A 555 -23.24 -15.13 7.37
N ALA A 556 -22.61 -13.99 7.70
CA ALA A 556 -21.82 -13.83 8.93
C ALA A 556 -22.65 -14.06 10.19
N MET A 557 -23.85 -13.45 10.26
CA MET A 557 -24.73 -13.58 11.42
C MET A 557 -25.27 -15.01 11.55
N SER A 558 -25.60 -15.67 10.44
CA SER A 558 -26.04 -17.07 10.45
C SER A 558 -24.94 -18.03 10.95
N ALA A 559 -23.71 -17.85 10.46
CA ALA A 559 -22.56 -18.64 10.91
C ALA A 559 -22.25 -18.41 12.39
N THR A 560 -22.26 -17.14 12.82
CA THR A 560 -22.04 -16.81 14.24
C THR A 560 -23.13 -17.38 15.14
N ARG A 561 -24.40 -17.32 14.69
CA ARG A 561 -25.51 -17.92 15.44
C ARG A 561 -25.31 -19.43 15.66
N ARG A 562 -24.94 -20.17 14.60
CA ARG A 562 -24.64 -21.61 14.71
C ARG A 562 -23.56 -21.84 15.77
N LEU A 563 -22.44 -21.14 15.67
CA LEU A 563 -21.32 -21.23 16.61
C LEU A 563 -21.73 -20.95 18.07
N LEU A 564 -22.54 -19.92 18.31
CA LEU A 564 -23.01 -19.57 19.65
C LEU A 564 -24.04 -20.56 20.20
N VAL A 565 -24.92 -21.09 19.36
CA VAL A 565 -25.87 -22.16 19.75
C VAL A 565 -25.12 -23.42 20.17
N ASP A 566 -24.09 -23.83 19.40
CA ASP A 566 -23.25 -24.99 19.73
C ASP A 566 -22.48 -24.80 21.03
N ARG A 567 -22.21 -23.56 21.43
CA ARG A 567 -21.62 -23.17 22.75
C ARG A 567 -22.65 -23.03 23.86
N GLY A 568 -23.93 -23.31 23.61
CA GLY A 568 -25.00 -23.23 24.58
C GLY A 568 -25.48 -21.82 24.93
N VAL A 569 -25.06 -20.79 24.24
CA VAL A 569 -25.43 -19.39 24.51
C VAL A 569 -26.93 -19.16 24.38
N ARG A 570 -27.62 -19.94 23.52
CA ARG A 570 -29.07 -19.91 23.40
C ARG A 570 -29.79 -20.15 24.75
N ASN A 571 -29.22 -20.93 25.64
CA ASN A 571 -29.81 -21.28 26.95
C ASN A 571 -29.56 -20.22 28.02
N VAL A 572 -28.65 -19.28 27.74
CA VAL A 572 -28.25 -18.22 28.70
C VAL A 572 -28.97 -16.91 28.42
N ILE A 573 -29.19 -16.59 27.13
CA ILE A 573 -29.82 -15.34 26.70
C ILE A 573 -31.35 -15.50 26.65
N LEU A 574 -32.06 -14.69 27.44
CA LEU A 574 -33.50 -14.64 27.39
C LEU A 574 -34.03 -14.25 26.01
N ASP A 575 -34.93 -15.07 25.47
CA ASP A 575 -35.51 -14.84 24.12
C ASP A 575 -34.47 -14.66 23.03
N PHE A 576 -33.50 -15.61 22.97
CA PHE A 576 -32.34 -15.58 22.09
C PHE A 576 -32.71 -15.32 20.63
N GLU A 577 -33.79 -15.87 20.12
CA GLU A 577 -34.17 -15.71 18.71
C GLU A 577 -34.60 -14.27 18.40
N GLN A 578 -35.35 -13.63 19.29
CA GLN A 578 -35.71 -12.21 19.13
C GLN A 578 -34.48 -11.31 19.28
N PHE A 579 -33.65 -11.57 20.30
CA PHE A 579 -32.38 -10.85 20.45
C PHE A 579 -31.52 -10.94 19.20
N TRP A 580 -31.33 -12.17 18.68
CA TRP A 580 -30.46 -12.40 17.53
C TRP A 580 -31.01 -11.76 16.25
N GLY A 581 -32.33 -11.79 16.04
CA GLY A 581 -33.01 -11.12 14.94
C GLY A 581 -32.79 -9.61 14.96
N ASP A 582 -32.99 -8.99 16.14
CA ASP A 582 -32.77 -7.56 16.34
C ASP A 582 -31.28 -7.19 16.18
N PHE A 583 -30.38 -8.01 16.74
CA PHE A 583 -28.95 -7.77 16.62
C PHE A 583 -28.48 -7.87 15.17
N THR A 584 -28.99 -8.83 14.40
CA THR A 584 -28.73 -8.94 12.97
C THR A 584 -29.20 -7.68 12.24
N THR A 585 -30.39 -7.19 12.56
CA THR A 585 -30.93 -5.96 11.97
C THR A 585 -30.08 -4.75 12.34
N TYR A 586 -29.65 -4.65 13.58
CA TYR A 586 -28.76 -3.57 14.06
C TYR A 586 -27.44 -3.56 13.29
N ILE A 587 -26.72 -4.69 13.20
CA ILE A 587 -25.43 -4.80 12.49
C ILE A 587 -25.59 -4.44 11.02
N ARG A 588 -26.64 -4.96 10.37
CA ARG A 588 -26.91 -4.68 8.95
C ARG A 588 -27.11 -3.18 8.68
N LEU A 589 -27.81 -2.47 9.56
CA LEU A 589 -28.14 -1.07 9.37
C LEU A 589 -27.02 -0.10 9.78
N LEU A 590 -26.07 -0.54 10.59
CA LEU A 590 -24.90 0.28 10.95
C LEU A 590 -24.06 0.67 9.73
N HIS A 591 -23.89 -0.22 8.77
CA HIS A 591 -23.02 0.05 7.63
C HIS A 591 -23.73 0.86 6.53
N ALA A 592 -23.00 1.84 5.95
CA ALA A 592 -23.49 2.66 4.85
C ALA A 592 -23.31 1.94 3.52
N SER A 593 -24.26 1.09 3.15
CA SER A 593 -24.29 0.28 1.94
C SER A 593 -25.34 0.76 0.93
N GLY A 594 -25.16 0.41 -0.35
CA GLY A 594 -26.10 0.71 -1.41
C GLY A 594 -25.44 0.79 -2.78
N ARG A 595 -26.23 0.72 -3.85
CA ARG A 595 -25.75 0.73 -5.24
C ARG A 595 -25.60 2.12 -5.84
N ASP A 596 -26.15 3.12 -5.19
CA ASP A 596 -26.08 4.51 -5.62
C ASP A 596 -25.83 5.45 -4.44
N ARG A 597 -25.42 6.68 -4.73
CA ARG A 597 -25.11 7.71 -3.74
C ARG A 597 -26.25 7.97 -2.76
N LYS A 598 -27.49 8.00 -3.25
CA LYS A 598 -28.67 8.26 -2.42
C LYS A 598 -28.88 7.14 -1.41
N ALA A 599 -28.78 5.87 -1.85
CA ALA A 599 -28.95 4.70 -0.99
C ALA A 599 -27.86 4.62 0.08
N ILE A 600 -26.59 4.93 -0.26
CA ILE A 600 -25.45 4.91 0.66
C ILE A 600 -25.62 5.98 1.76
N LEU A 601 -26.01 7.20 1.39
CA LEU A 601 -26.12 8.33 2.31
C LEU A 601 -27.45 8.37 3.09
N ALA A 602 -28.47 7.61 2.66
CA ALA A 602 -29.78 7.65 3.27
C ALA A 602 -29.78 7.18 4.73
N PRO A 603 -30.48 7.86 5.62
CA PRO A 603 -30.75 7.33 6.94
C PRO A 603 -31.65 6.08 6.84
N ARG A 604 -31.55 5.20 7.81
CA ARG A 604 -32.36 3.98 7.94
C ARG A 604 -33.06 3.98 9.28
N SER A 605 -34.11 3.18 9.42
CA SER A 605 -34.81 3.02 10.69
C SER A 605 -35.32 1.60 10.84
N ALA A 606 -35.36 1.11 12.07
CA ALA A 606 -35.96 -0.16 12.39
C ALA A 606 -36.55 -0.17 13.82
N PRO A 607 -37.65 -0.90 14.04
CA PRO A 607 -38.09 -1.22 15.38
C PRO A 607 -37.17 -2.29 15.97
N LEU A 608 -36.67 -2.06 17.19
CA LEU A 608 -35.79 -2.99 17.93
C LEU A 608 -36.33 -3.11 19.37
N LEU A 609 -36.26 -4.32 19.90
CA LEU A 609 -36.66 -4.60 21.30
C LEU A 609 -35.49 -4.41 22.28
N TYR A 610 -34.27 -4.18 21.78
CA TYR A 610 -33.04 -3.97 22.55
C TYR A 610 -32.38 -2.64 22.23
N ASP A 611 -31.89 -1.93 23.24
CA ASP A 611 -31.02 -0.77 23.06
C ASP A 611 -29.57 -1.21 22.89
N PHE A 612 -29.21 -1.58 21.65
CA PHE A 612 -27.86 -2.05 21.31
C PHE A 612 -26.79 -0.96 21.49
N SER A 613 -27.13 0.31 21.33
CA SER A 613 -26.18 1.39 21.52
C SER A 613 -25.75 1.49 22.97
N ALA A 614 -26.71 1.52 23.90
CA ALA A 614 -26.43 1.55 25.33
C ALA A 614 -25.74 0.26 25.81
N TRP A 615 -26.11 -0.90 25.22
CA TRP A 615 -25.49 -2.18 25.57
C TRP A 615 -24.03 -2.27 25.12
N LEU A 616 -23.73 -1.88 23.89
CA LEU A 616 -22.38 -1.98 23.33
C LEU A 616 -21.40 -0.93 23.89
N ASP A 617 -21.90 0.13 24.53
CA ASP A 617 -21.07 1.09 25.27
C ASP A 617 -20.48 0.52 26.56
N GLN A 618 -20.97 -0.63 27.01
CA GLN A 618 -20.48 -1.27 28.22
C GLN A 618 -19.15 -2.01 27.98
N SER A 619 -18.36 -2.11 29.05
CA SER A 619 -17.13 -2.93 29.03
C SER A 619 -17.44 -4.43 29.04
N GLN A 620 -18.56 -4.85 29.67
CA GLN A 620 -19.03 -6.23 29.70
C GLN A 620 -20.35 -6.34 28.92
N ILE A 621 -20.37 -7.12 27.87
CA ILE A 621 -21.51 -7.26 26.94
C ILE A 621 -22.02 -8.70 26.85
N ALA A 622 -21.74 -9.57 27.86
CA ALA A 622 -22.20 -10.96 27.83
C ALA A 622 -23.72 -11.10 27.95
N ASP A 623 -24.38 -10.23 28.74
CA ASP A 623 -25.83 -10.27 28.94
C ASP A 623 -26.52 -9.01 28.36
N PRO A 624 -27.32 -9.15 27.30
CA PRO A 624 -28.12 -8.06 26.73
C PRO A 624 -29.42 -7.82 27.51
N GLY A 625 -29.79 -8.69 28.46
CA GLY A 625 -31.07 -8.66 29.17
C GLY A 625 -31.42 -7.31 29.81
N PRO A 626 -30.50 -6.62 30.50
CA PRO A 626 -30.75 -5.29 31.06
C PRO A 626 -31.13 -4.21 30.07
N TYR A 627 -30.84 -4.41 28.80
CA TYR A 627 -31.08 -3.46 27.69
C TYR A 627 -32.31 -3.84 26.84
N ARG A 628 -33.06 -4.87 27.27
CA ARG A 628 -34.32 -5.23 26.66
C ARG A 628 -35.38 -4.20 27.05
N LEU A 629 -36.03 -3.63 26.02
CA LEU A 629 -37.09 -2.64 26.20
C LEU A 629 -38.43 -3.34 26.54
N PRO A 630 -39.37 -2.66 27.20
CA PRO A 630 -40.70 -3.20 27.47
C PRO A 630 -41.50 -3.50 26.20
N GLU A 631 -41.29 -2.68 25.17
CA GLU A 631 -41.91 -2.79 23.83
C GLU A 631 -40.91 -2.36 22.74
N PRO A 632 -41.06 -2.82 21.48
CA PRO A 632 -40.20 -2.41 20.40
C PRO A 632 -40.23 -0.89 20.20
N ARG A 633 -39.04 -0.28 20.15
CA ARG A 633 -38.87 1.15 19.88
C ARG A 633 -38.19 1.35 18.52
N VAL A 634 -38.60 2.40 17.78
CA VAL A 634 -37.95 2.74 16.52
C VAL A 634 -36.63 3.43 16.79
N PHE A 635 -35.55 2.90 16.19
CA PHE A 635 -34.23 3.49 16.19
C PHE A 635 -33.90 4.02 14.80
N ASP A 636 -33.28 5.21 14.75
CA ASP A 636 -32.78 5.83 13.55
C ASP A 636 -31.28 5.63 13.43
N PHE A 637 -30.84 5.22 12.24
CA PHE A 637 -29.44 4.97 11.87
C PHE A 637 -29.03 6.04 10.88
N SER A 638 -28.15 6.94 11.26
CA SER A 638 -27.67 8.05 10.42
C SER A 638 -26.17 8.23 10.53
N LEU A 639 -25.53 8.63 9.45
CA LEU A 639 -24.12 9.04 9.48
C LEU A 639 -23.97 10.29 10.36
N THR A 640 -22.78 10.44 10.95
CA THR A 640 -22.40 11.72 11.54
C THR A 640 -22.33 12.79 10.45
N ARG A 641 -22.46 14.05 10.81
CA ARG A 641 -22.33 15.14 9.83
C ARG A 641 -20.99 15.09 9.10
N GLU A 642 -19.90 14.88 9.83
CA GLU A 642 -18.54 14.78 9.27
C GLU A 642 -18.42 13.57 8.36
N GLY A 643 -18.91 12.38 8.79
CA GLY A 643 -18.92 11.17 7.99
C GLY A 643 -19.75 11.32 6.71
N GLN A 644 -20.91 11.96 6.79
CA GLN A 644 -21.76 12.22 5.64
C GLN A 644 -21.06 13.16 4.64
N GLU A 645 -20.43 14.24 5.12
CA GLU A 645 -19.71 15.18 4.26
C GLU A 645 -18.48 14.54 3.61
N GLU A 646 -17.76 13.68 4.32
CA GLU A 646 -16.60 12.96 3.80
C GLU A 646 -17.02 11.94 2.75
N LEU A 647 -17.99 11.09 3.07
CA LEU A 647 -18.50 10.06 2.18
C LEU A 647 -19.15 10.64 0.94
N ASP A 648 -19.91 11.73 1.10
CA ASP A 648 -20.57 12.44 0.00
C ASP A 648 -19.56 13.05 -0.99
N ARG A 649 -18.52 13.71 -0.49
CA ARG A 649 -17.41 14.23 -1.31
C ARG A 649 -16.72 13.12 -2.08
N ALA A 650 -16.46 12.00 -1.41
CA ALA A 650 -15.81 10.84 -2.02
C ALA A 650 -16.66 10.24 -3.14
N LEU A 651 -17.98 10.08 -2.93
CA LEU A 651 -18.91 9.58 -3.93
C LEU A 651 -19.08 10.55 -5.12
N GLN A 652 -18.92 11.85 -4.91
CA GLN A 652 -18.89 12.84 -6.00
C GLN A 652 -17.62 12.70 -6.86
N VAL A 653 -16.47 12.49 -6.23
CA VAL A 653 -15.18 12.41 -6.92
C VAL A 653 -14.96 11.06 -7.60
N TRP A 654 -15.28 9.96 -6.90
CA TRP A 654 -14.96 8.61 -7.36
C TRP A 654 -16.13 7.84 -7.93
N THR A 655 -17.34 8.38 -7.85
CA THR A 655 -18.59 7.75 -8.31
C THR A 655 -18.95 6.47 -7.55
N THR A 656 -20.07 5.84 -7.93
CA THR A 656 -20.53 4.56 -7.35
C THR A 656 -20.15 3.35 -8.22
N HIS A 657 -19.34 3.52 -9.27
CA HIS A 657 -18.78 2.40 -10.00
C HIS A 657 -17.76 1.65 -9.16
N ILE A 658 -17.59 0.37 -9.39
CA ILE A 658 -16.72 -0.49 -8.58
C ILE A 658 -15.29 0.04 -8.48
N LYS A 659 -14.73 0.61 -9.56
CA LYS A 659 -13.43 1.28 -9.58
C LYS A 659 -13.33 2.42 -8.56
N GLY A 660 -14.37 3.24 -8.49
CA GLY A 660 -14.44 4.35 -7.54
C GLY A 660 -14.61 3.86 -6.10
N LEU A 661 -15.49 2.89 -5.89
CA LEU A 661 -15.74 2.28 -4.58
C LEU A 661 -14.49 1.55 -4.05
N SER A 662 -13.72 0.87 -4.93
CA SER A 662 -12.43 0.26 -4.55
C SER A 662 -11.41 1.28 -4.05
N LYS A 663 -11.41 2.50 -4.61
CA LYS A 663 -10.59 3.61 -4.09
C LYS A 663 -11.12 4.12 -2.74
N MET A 664 -12.43 4.21 -2.60
CA MET A 664 -13.07 4.68 -1.36
C MET A 664 -12.69 3.82 -0.16
N VAL A 665 -12.81 2.49 -0.25
CA VAL A 665 -12.51 1.58 0.87
C VAL A 665 -11.05 1.64 1.34
N THR A 666 -10.16 2.24 0.57
CA THR A 666 -8.75 2.41 0.93
C THR A 666 -8.38 3.80 1.43
N ARG A 667 -9.26 4.82 1.24
CA ARG A 667 -8.91 6.22 1.48
C ARG A 667 -9.83 6.95 2.45
N ILE A 668 -11.03 6.41 2.69
CA ILE A 668 -11.99 6.99 3.64
C ILE A 668 -11.83 6.30 4.99
N LYS A 669 -11.98 7.08 6.05
CA LYS A 669 -12.02 6.53 7.40
C LYS A 669 -13.19 5.55 7.53
N VAL A 670 -12.95 4.41 8.15
CA VAL A 670 -14.00 3.39 8.37
C VAL A 670 -15.18 4.01 9.14
N ASP A 671 -14.91 4.83 10.15
CA ASP A 671 -15.92 5.48 10.98
C ASP A 671 -16.89 6.37 10.16
N SER A 672 -16.45 6.90 9.02
CA SER A 672 -17.30 7.69 8.10
C SER A 672 -18.29 6.83 7.32
N GLN A 673 -18.11 5.51 7.31
CA GLN A 673 -19.02 4.53 6.68
C GLN A 673 -19.96 3.87 7.69
N VAL A 674 -19.87 4.23 8.97
CA VAL A 674 -20.67 3.65 10.04
C VAL A 674 -21.74 4.64 10.52
N ARG A 675 -23.00 4.22 10.49
CA ARG A 675 -24.12 5.00 11.02
C ARG A 675 -24.16 4.92 12.54
N GLN A 676 -24.51 6.02 13.18
CA GLN A 676 -24.88 6.06 14.59
C GLN A 676 -26.33 5.63 14.75
N CYS A 677 -26.60 4.80 15.73
CA CYS A 677 -27.94 4.36 16.10
C CYS A 677 -28.43 5.21 17.28
N LYS A 678 -29.60 5.83 17.15
CA LYS A 678 -30.22 6.62 18.20
C LYS A 678 -31.73 6.31 18.29
N PRO A 679 -32.29 6.25 19.49
CA PRO A 679 -33.74 6.10 19.62
C PRO A 679 -34.45 7.32 19.01
N ARG A 680 -35.48 7.06 18.20
CA ARG A 680 -36.33 8.14 17.64
C ARG A 680 -37.05 8.85 18.77
N GLU A 681 -36.92 10.17 18.86
CA GLU A 681 -37.68 10.96 19.82
C GLU A 681 -39.19 10.86 19.52
N GLN A 682 -39.96 10.46 20.50
CA GLN A 682 -41.42 10.56 20.39
C GLN A 682 -41.79 12.04 20.31
N GLN A 683 -42.41 12.47 19.22
CA GLN A 683 -43.03 13.77 19.18
C GLN A 683 -44.15 13.76 20.28
N ARG A 684 -43.84 14.38 21.42
CA ARG A 684 -44.90 14.71 22.39
C ARG A 684 -45.91 15.55 21.65
N GLY A 685 -47.07 14.96 21.36
CA GLY A 685 -48.22 15.66 20.77
C GLY A 685 -48.45 16.94 21.57
N ARG A 686 -48.32 18.10 20.94
CA ARG A 686 -48.90 19.34 21.45
C ARG A 686 -50.40 19.15 21.43
N HIS A 687 -50.99 18.60 22.52
CA HIS A 687 -52.37 18.83 22.79
C HIS A 687 -52.55 20.34 22.98
N SER A 688 -53.03 21.00 21.95
CA SER A 688 -53.56 22.35 22.06
C SER A 688 -54.84 22.23 22.95
N VAL A 689 -54.70 22.56 24.21
CA VAL A 689 -55.87 22.89 25.00
C VAL A 689 -56.46 24.19 24.43
N ALA A 690 -57.47 24.02 23.61
CA ALA A 690 -58.33 25.12 23.23
C ALA A 690 -59.09 25.55 24.48
N GLY A 691 -58.60 26.57 25.15
CA GLY A 691 -59.32 27.24 26.24
C GLY A 691 -60.53 27.90 25.72
N ALA A 692 -61.70 27.34 25.98
CA ALA A 692 -62.96 28.04 25.90
C ALA A 692 -62.93 29.16 26.97
N GLY A 693 -62.80 30.41 26.56
CA GLY A 693 -63.03 31.59 27.36
C GLY A 693 -64.37 32.15 27.01
N MET A 694 -65.34 31.98 27.90
CA MET A 694 -66.58 32.76 27.91
C MET A 694 -66.35 34.09 28.65
N MET A 695 -66.99 35.11 28.06
CA MET A 695 -67.30 36.47 28.54
C MET A 695 -66.18 37.49 28.54
#